data_a40d76ff20df9a4669f8ef14aa62e7dc
#
_entry.id   a40d76ff20df9a4669f8ef14aa62e7dc
#
_cell.length_a   1.000
_cell.length_b   1.000
_cell.length_c   1.000
_cell.angle_alpha   90.00
_cell.angle_beta   90.00
_cell.angle_gamma   90.00
#
_symmetry.space_group_name_H-M   'P 1'
#
loop_
_entity.id
_entity.type
_entity.pdbx_description
1 polymer ?
#
loop_
_entity_poly.entity_id
_entity_poly.type
_entity_poly.pdbx_seq_one_letter_code
_entity_poly.pdbx_strand_id
1 'polypeptide(L)'
;MNISYKWLKEHVDFDLNPQEVADALTSEGLEVDGVEEIQAIKGGLEGLVVAHVLTCEPHPNSDHMHVCQVDLGTGEPVQIVCGAPNVAAGQKVIAATLGTKLYDGDQCFTIKKSKLRGVESYGMLCAEDEIGVGESHDGIIVLPEDAVTGMKAAQYYNLESDWVIEVDITPNRADACSHYGVARDLYAWLIRNGYKTSLHRMDVSGFKVDNNDLNIDIDVQNTEACPRYCAVTIKGCEVKESPEWLKEKLNTIGLRPINNIVDITNYVMMAYGQPLHCFDADMIDGNKIVVKAMPDGTKFQTLDGVEHTLTDRDLAICNAKEPMCIAGVMGGRGSGTYDTTKDVLLESAYFHPTWIRKSARRHGLSTDASFRFERGVDPDGQIYALKVAAMLVKELAGGTISMDIKDVEAEGLVKKFEVKLDYKYVHDLIGKTIPVEVIKEIVTSLDMKIVGETEDGISLEIPAYRVDVQRPCDVVEDILRIYGYNNVEIPTSVKSSLTIKRDVDRSNKLENIIAEQLVGQGFREILNNSLTKESYYDGLETYAPAELVRVLNPLSSDLNVMRQTLLFGGLESIAHNVNRKSKNLRFFETGNCYYYNSKKHTADHSLNAYSQAHFIGLWLTGNHIEGSWAHANEATSVYQLKAYVMNILVRLGYELGGMRIGQGSNDIFAKSLSVSDRNGKVLVELGLVAKAITSRFDIDQEVYYAEINWSMLTKKLQKNTVSFKEISKYPAVSRDLALLIDKNVEFAQIEQIARNSEKKLLKKVELFDVYEGDNLPEGKKSYAVNFVLQDETKTMNDKQTDAIMKKIVANLEKQLGAVLR
;
A
#
# COMPACT_ATOMS: atom_id res chain seq x y z
N MET A 1 3.47 -15.60 -1.94
CA MET A 1 3.25 -17.06 -1.74
C MET A 1 4.32 -17.85 -2.49
N ASN A 2 4.94 -18.83 -1.84
CA ASN A 2 6.02 -19.62 -2.45
C ASN A 2 5.45 -20.80 -3.21
N ILE A 3 5.78 -20.89 -4.49
CA ILE A 3 5.40 -21.98 -5.40
C ILE A 3 6.66 -22.74 -5.79
N SER A 4 6.71 -24.05 -5.48
CA SER A 4 7.77 -24.94 -5.97
C SER A 4 7.54 -25.24 -7.45
N TYR A 5 8.58 -25.04 -8.26
CA TYR A 5 8.53 -25.30 -9.69
C TYR A 5 8.34 -26.80 -9.99
N LYS A 6 9.01 -27.71 -9.25
CA LYS A 6 8.82 -29.14 -9.40
C LYS A 6 7.42 -29.59 -9.00
N TRP A 7 6.90 -29.05 -7.89
CA TRP A 7 5.55 -29.36 -7.44
C TRP A 7 4.49 -28.80 -8.39
N LEU A 8 4.72 -27.61 -8.98
CA LEU A 8 3.84 -27.05 -10.02
C LEU A 8 3.75 -27.97 -11.24
N LYS A 9 4.87 -28.57 -11.66
CA LYS A 9 4.92 -29.59 -12.76
C LYS A 9 4.11 -30.84 -12.49
N GLU A 10 3.83 -31.20 -11.25
CA GLU A 10 2.95 -32.30 -10.92
C GLU A 10 1.47 -31.99 -11.23
N HIS A 11 1.13 -30.69 -11.29
CA HIS A 11 -0.23 -30.22 -11.50
C HIS A 11 -0.52 -29.78 -12.94
N VAL A 12 0.50 -29.37 -13.69
CA VAL A 12 0.34 -28.94 -15.09
C VAL A 12 1.57 -29.29 -15.92
N ASP A 13 1.34 -29.81 -17.12
CA ASP A 13 2.42 -30.22 -18.05
C ASP A 13 2.98 -28.97 -18.77
N PHE A 14 4.29 -28.74 -18.68
CA PHE A 14 5.00 -27.70 -19.44
C PHE A 14 6.50 -27.96 -19.53
N ASP A 15 7.15 -27.35 -20.54
CA ASP A 15 8.60 -27.39 -20.74
C ASP A 15 9.29 -26.04 -20.57
N LEU A 16 8.58 -25.06 -19.99
CA LEU A 16 9.13 -23.74 -19.70
C LEU A 16 10.17 -23.85 -18.57
N ASN A 17 11.21 -23.00 -18.61
CA ASN A 17 12.13 -22.87 -17.48
C ASN A 17 11.51 -22.02 -16.35
N PRO A 18 12.09 -21.97 -15.13
CA PRO A 18 11.50 -21.22 -14.01
C PRO A 18 11.25 -19.73 -14.28
N GLN A 19 12.15 -19.06 -15.03
CA GLN A 19 11.98 -17.65 -15.38
C GLN A 19 10.85 -17.46 -16.41
N GLU A 20 10.74 -18.32 -17.39
CA GLU A 20 9.65 -18.29 -18.38
C GLU A 20 8.28 -18.53 -17.72
N VAL A 21 8.21 -19.39 -16.68
CA VAL A 21 6.99 -19.55 -15.87
C VAL A 21 6.66 -18.27 -15.11
N ALA A 22 7.65 -17.64 -14.49
CA ALA A 22 7.47 -16.37 -13.79
C ALA A 22 6.97 -15.25 -14.71
N ASP A 23 7.54 -15.16 -15.92
CA ASP A 23 7.13 -14.19 -16.93
C ASP A 23 5.69 -14.47 -17.42
N ALA A 24 5.32 -15.72 -17.61
CA ALA A 24 3.97 -16.15 -17.97
C ALA A 24 2.96 -15.74 -16.89
N LEU A 25 3.19 -16.12 -15.63
CA LEU A 25 2.34 -15.79 -14.49
C LEU A 25 2.16 -14.28 -14.33
N THR A 26 3.26 -13.51 -14.38
CA THR A 26 3.19 -12.05 -14.31
C THR A 26 2.37 -11.47 -15.46
N SER A 27 2.52 -12.00 -16.68
CA SER A 27 1.80 -11.52 -17.86
C SER A 27 0.28 -11.71 -17.77
N GLU A 28 -0.18 -12.69 -17.00
CA GLU A 28 -1.59 -13.00 -16.79
C GLU A 28 -2.16 -12.43 -15.48
N GLY A 29 -1.35 -11.68 -14.70
CA GLY A 29 -1.79 -10.95 -13.51
C GLY A 29 -1.49 -11.64 -12.17
N LEU A 30 -0.70 -12.71 -12.15
CA LEU A 30 -0.09 -13.28 -10.96
C LEU A 30 1.36 -12.77 -10.89
N GLU A 31 1.55 -11.57 -10.28
CA GLU A 31 2.85 -10.92 -10.20
C GLU A 31 3.88 -11.78 -9.45
N VAL A 32 5.05 -11.95 -10.05
CA VAL A 32 6.16 -12.72 -9.45
C VAL A 32 7.20 -11.75 -8.95
N ASP A 33 7.44 -11.76 -7.63
CA ASP A 33 8.42 -10.90 -6.94
C ASP A 33 9.85 -11.44 -7.09
N GLY A 34 10.01 -12.76 -7.17
CA GLY A 34 11.32 -13.40 -7.29
C GLY A 34 11.28 -14.86 -7.74
N VAL A 35 12.42 -15.30 -8.25
CA VAL A 35 12.69 -16.71 -8.60
C VAL A 35 14.02 -17.09 -7.97
N GLU A 36 14.00 -18.05 -7.05
CA GLU A 36 15.18 -18.49 -6.29
C GLU A 36 15.43 -19.99 -6.45
N GLU A 37 16.67 -20.39 -6.68
CA GLU A 37 17.06 -21.79 -6.67
C GLU A 37 17.26 -22.30 -5.25
N ILE A 38 16.49 -23.30 -4.85
CA ILE A 38 16.63 -23.98 -3.56
C ILE A 38 17.45 -25.24 -3.76
N GLN A 39 18.65 -25.24 -3.23
CA GLN A 39 19.55 -26.37 -3.27
C GLN A 39 19.17 -27.35 -2.17
N ALA A 40 19.07 -28.64 -2.50
CA ALA A 40 18.75 -29.71 -1.56
C ALA A 40 19.76 -29.74 -0.39
N ILE A 41 21.03 -29.45 -0.68
CA ILE A 41 22.10 -29.27 0.31
C ILE A 41 22.76 -27.92 0.02
N LYS A 42 23.01 -27.13 1.07
CA LYS A 42 23.63 -25.80 0.96
C LYS A 42 24.98 -25.86 0.23
N GLY A 43 25.09 -25.14 -0.88
CA GLY A 43 26.26 -25.17 -1.76
C GLY A 43 26.23 -26.27 -2.84
N GLY A 44 25.13 -27.07 -2.93
CA GLY A 44 24.89 -28.02 -4.02
C GLY A 44 25.97 -29.10 -4.20
N LEU A 45 26.77 -29.35 -3.19
CA LEU A 45 27.98 -30.23 -3.24
C LEU A 45 28.97 -29.84 -4.36
N GLU A 46 29.01 -28.55 -4.73
CA GLU A 46 29.87 -28.06 -5.80
C GLU A 46 31.38 -28.21 -5.39
N GLY A 47 32.20 -28.80 -6.27
CA GLY A 47 33.60 -29.08 -6.04
C GLY A 47 33.89 -30.39 -5.27
N LEU A 48 32.83 -31.11 -4.86
CA LEU A 48 32.91 -32.44 -4.26
C LEU A 48 32.83 -33.52 -5.36
N VAL A 49 33.73 -34.51 -5.27
CA VAL A 49 33.78 -35.58 -6.25
C VAL A 49 33.93 -36.96 -5.60
N VAL A 50 33.46 -37.98 -6.23
CA VAL A 50 33.79 -39.38 -5.89
C VAL A 50 35.26 -39.56 -6.20
N ALA A 51 36.03 -39.97 -5.21
CA ALA A 51 37.45 -40.15 -5.31
C ALA A 51 37.89 -41.60 -4.97
N HIS A 52 39.04 -42.02 -5.44
CA HIS A 52 39.65 -43.34 -5.12
C HIS A 52 40.95 -43.20 -4.38
N VAL A 53 41.04 -43.73 -3.19
CA VAL A 53 42.29 -43.73 -2.36
C VAL A 53 43.20 -44.79 -2.91
N LEU A 54 44.26 -44.44 -3.64
CA LEU A 54 45.23 -45.36 -4.23
C LEU A 54 46.24 -45.91 -3.22
N THR A 55 46.78 -45.01 -2.35
CA THR A 55 47.67 -45.38 -1.27
C THR A 55 47.31 -44.63 0.00
N CYS A 56 47.55 -45.26 1.14
CA CYS A 56 47.31 -44.68 2.45
C CYS A 56 48.48 -45.03 3.39
N GLU A 57 49.35 -44.07 3.67
CA GLU A 57 50.56 -44.29 4.48
C GLU A 57 50.46 -43.48 5.78
N PRO A 58 51.01 -44.00 6.91
CA PRO A 58 51.05 -43.21 8.15
C PRO A 58 51.78 -41.88 7.98
N HIS A 59 51.27 -40.81 8.63
CA HIS A 59 51.86 -39.48 8.54
C HIS A 59 53.20 -39.43 9.33
N PRO A 60 54.26 -38.90 8.72
CA PRO A 60 55.58 -38.96 9.34
C PRO A 60 55.72 -38.22 10.69
N ASN A 61 54.83 -37.26 10.97
CA ASN A 61 54.89 -36.45 12.18
C ASN A 61 53.51 -36.49 12.95
N SER A 62 52.74 -37.56 12.81
CA SER A 62 51.46 -37.74 13.51
C SER A 62 51.17 -39.21 13.69
N ASP A 63 50.58 -39.55 14.82
CA ASP A 63 50.18 -40.90 15.25
C ASP A 63 48.77 -41.31 14.80
N HIS A 64 47.98 -40.34 14.33
CA HIS A 64 46.59 -40.57 13.95
C HIS A 64 46.26 -40.07 12.54
N MET A 65 47.17 -39.42 11.83
CA MET A 65 46.92 -38.97 10.45
C MET A 65 47.54 -39.91 9.42
N HIS A 66 47.01 -39.87 8.23
CA HIS A 66 47.52 -40.61 7.09
C HIS A 66 47.76 -39.67 5.91
N VAL A 67 48.76 -39.97 5.09
CA VAL A 67 49.05 -39.30 3.83
C VAL A 67 48.56 -40.20 2.73
N CYS A 68 47.52 -39.74 2.00
CA CYS A 68 46.85 -40.52 0.95
C CYS A 68 47.19 -39.94 -0.43
N GLN A 69 47.44 -40.83 -1.39
CA GLN A 69 47.38 -40.48 -2.82
C GLN A 69 46.00 -40.83 -3.33
N VAL A 70 45.25 -39.81 -3.80
CA VAL A 70 43.83 -39.87 -4.10
C VAL A 70 43.65 -39.53 -5.56
N ASP A 71 43.03 -40.43 -6.32
CA ASP A 71 42.58 -40.16 -7.68
C ASP A 71 41.20 -39.46 -7.64
N LEU A 72 41.17 -38.25 -8.15
CA LEU A 72 39.98 -37.43 -8.28
C LEU A 72 39.28 -37.54 -9.64
N GLY A 73 39.75 -38.47 -10.48
CA GLY A 73 39.27 -38.62 -11.87
C GLY A 73 39.91 -37.62 -12.85
N THR A 74 40.94 -36.92 -12.45
CA THR A 74 41.62 -35.89 -13.28
C THR A 74 42.85 -36.43 -14.02
N GLY A 75 43.21 -37.70 -13.79
CA GLY A 75 44.31 -38.41 -14.45
C GLY A 75 45.63 -38.39 -13.66
N GLU A 76 45.84 -37.45 -12.73
CA GLU A 76 47.00 -37.41 -11.81
C GLU A 76 46.50 -37.52 -10.39
N PRO A 77 47.13 -38.43 -9.56
CA PRO A 77 46.75 -38.51 -8.15
C PRO A 77 47.13 -37.26 -7.37
N VAL A 78 46.28 -36.87 -6.40
CA VAL A 78 46.49 -35.70 -5.55
C VAL A 78 46.80 -36.15 -4.13
N GLN A 79 47.79 -35.53 -3.49
CA GLN A 79 48.11 -35.80 -2.09
C GLN A 79 47.11 -35.15 -1.16
N ILE A 80 46.44 -35.95 -0.33
CA ILE A 80 45.52 -35.46 0.72
C ILE A 80 45.94 -36.07 2.06
N VAL A 81 46.00 -35.22 3.09
CA VAL A 81 46.28 -35.69 4.48
C VAL A 81 44.91 -35.82 5.17
N CYS A 82 44.63 -37.02 5.70
CA CYS A 82 43.38 -37.35 6.35
C CYS A 82 43.61 -37.79 7.80
N GLY A 83 42.82 -37.29 8.72
CA GLY A 83 42.85 -37.65 10.15
C GLY A 83 41.78 -38.68 10.56
N ALA A 84 40.91 -39.11 9.65
CA ALA A 84 39.83 -40.02 9.97
C ALA A 84 40.35 -41.45 10.24
N PRO A 85 39.81 -42.10 11.27
CA PRO A 85 40.27 -43.44 11.68
C PRO A 85 39.95 -44.55 10.68
N ASN A 86 39.01 -44.34 9.79
CA ASN A 86 38.46 -45.32 8.85
C ASN A 86 39.08 -45.22 7.44
N VAL A 87 40.07 -44.31 7.21
CA VAL A 87 40.67 -44.17 5.87
C VAL A 87 41.63 -45.31 5.57
N ALA A 88 41.51 -45.91 4.38
CA ALA A 88 42.33 -47.01 3.90
C ALA A 88 42.54 -46.97 2.37
N ALA A 89 43.65 -47.58 1.91
CA ALA A 89 43.87 -47.75 0.48
C ALA A 89 42.81 -48.66 -0.17
N GLY A 90 42.42 -48.34 -1.40
CA GLY A 90 41.38 -49.03 -2.17
C GLY A 90 39.97 -48.55 -2.01
N GLN A 91 39.72 -47.65 -1.05
CA GLN A 91 38.38 -47.11 -0.78
C GLN A 91 37.95 -46.09 -1.84
N LYS A 92 36.64 -46.12 -2.16
CA LYS A 92 35.94 -45.00 -2.82
C LYS A 92 35.40 -44.09 -1.75
N VAL A 93 35.64 -42.78 -1.89
CA VAL A 93 35.34 -41.78 -0.87
C VAL A 93 34.80 -40.50 -1.53
N ILE A 94 34.24 -39.58 -0.75
CA ILE A 94 33.96 -38.20 -1.20
C ILE A 94 35.14 -37.29 -0.85
N ALA A 95 35.66 -36.60 -1.87
CA ALA A 95 36.73 -35.65 -1.71
C ALA A 95 36.32 -34.20 -2.13
N ALA A 96 36.64 -33.24 -1.30
CA ALA A 96 36.58 -31.82 -1.60
C ALA A 96 37.82 -31.33 -2.30
N THR A 97 37.70 -30.77 -3.49
CA THR A 97 38.82 -30.24 -4.27
C THR A 97 39.22 -28.83 -3.79
N LEU A 98 40.33 -28.29 -4.25
CA LEU A 98 40.74 -26.93 -3.91
C LEU A 98 39.71 -25.93 -4.45
N GLY A 99 39.31 -25.00 -3.59
CA GLY A 99 38.28 -23.99 -3.91
C GLY A 99 36.84 -24.38 -3.50
N THR A 100 36.61 -25.65 -3.14
CA THR A 100 35.32 -26.12 -2.63
C THR A 100 34.93 -25.36 -1.38
N LYS A 101 33.66 -24.94 -1.33
CA LYS A 101 33.09 -24.31 -0.12
C LYS A 101 32.27 -25.37 0.62
N LEU A 102 32.58 -25.53 1.90
CA LEU A 102 31.83 -26.37 2.82
C LEU A 102 31.08 -25.47 3.82
N TYR A 103 29.94 -25.92 4.29
CA TYR A 103 29.02 -25.14 5.11
C TYR A 103 28.76 -25.85 6.45
N ASP A 104 28.85 -25.09 7.53
CA ASP A 104 28.42 -25.50 8.87
C ASP A 104 27.41 -24.46 9.37
N GLY A 105 26.14 -24.76 9.24
CA GLY A 105 25.06 -23.81 9.45
C GLY A 105 25.22 -22.57 8.56
N ASP A 106 25.40 -21.40 9.17
CA ASP A 106 25.61 -20.14 8.44
C ASP A 106 27.07 -19.82 8.14
N GLN A 107 27.98 -20.62 8.68
CA GLN A 107 29.42 -20.45 8.43
C GLN A 107 29.83 -21.18 7.14
N CYS A 108 30.78 -20.57 6.43
CA CYS A 108 31.31 -21.11 5.20
C CYS A 108 32.86 -21.10 5.27
N PHE A 109 33.47 -22.21 4.98
CA PHE A 109 34.92 -22.29 4.80
C PHE A 109 35.32 -22.85 3.45
N THR A 110 36.39 -22.35 2.89
CA THR A 110 36.88 -22.75 1.57
C THR A 110 38.09 -23.65 1.70
N ILE A 111 38.09 -24.80 1.04
CA ILE A 111 39.19 -25.72 0.97
C ILE A 111 40.35 -25.08 0.23
N LYS A 112 41.47 -24.92 0.93
CA LYS A 112 42.72 -24.35 0.39
C LYS A 112 43.87 -25.32 0.54
N LYS A 113 44.89 -25.18 -0.31
CA LYS A 113 46.17 -25.87 -0.09
C LYS A 113 46.62 -25.60 1.34
N SER A 114 46.84 -26.64 2.13
CA SER A 114 47.23 -26.56 3.53
C SER A 114 48.48 -27.39 3.77
N LYS A 115 49.21 -27.05 4.86
CA LYS A 115 50.35 -27.81 5.31
C LYS A 115 50.09 -28.32 6.73
N LEU A 116 49.80 -29.63 6.81
CA LEU A 116 49.44 -30.29 8.06
C LEU A 116 50.66 -30.96 8.64
N ARG A 117 51.13 -30.53 9.80
CA ARG A 117 52.34 -31.03 10.48
C ARG A 117 53.55 -31.25 9.55
N GLY A 118 53.74 -30.37 8.55
CA GLY A 118 54.85 -30.40 7.61
C GLY A 118 54.60 -31.07 6.26
N VAL A 119 53.47 -31.77 6.08
CA VAL A 119 53.07 -32.40 4.84
C VAL A 119 51.98 -31.59 4.14
N GLU A 120 52.09 -31.38 2.83
CA GLU A 120 51.13 -30.61 2.03
C GLU A 120 49.87 -31.46 1.74
N SER A 121 48.71 -30.84 1.86
CA SER A 121 47.40 -31.40 1.50
C SER A 121 46.70 -30.52 0.45
N TYR A 122 46.21 -31.13 -0.63
CA TYR A 122 45.59 -30.45 -1.77
C TYR A 122 44.11 -30.74 -1.88
N GLY A 123 43.44 -31.05 -0.79
CA GLY A 123 42.03 -31.33 -0.69
C GLY A 123 41.69 -31.86 0.69
N MET A 124 40.46 -32.34 0.84
CA MET A 124 39.93 -32.91 2.08
C MET A 124 39.05 -34.12 1.75
N LEU A 125 39.16 -35.23 2.49
CA LEU A 125 38.21 -36.33 2.48
C LEU A 125 37.13 -36.02 3.49
N CYS A 126 35.85 -36.14 3.12
CA CYS A 126 34.76 -35.61 3.89
C CYS A 126 33.94 -36.68 4.65
N ALA A 127 33.46 -36.29 5.83
CA ALA A 127 32.43 -37.00 6.57
C ALA A 127 31.03 -36.60 6.09
N GLU A 128 30.01 -37.30 6.55
CA GLU A 128 28.61 -37.05 6.15
C GLU A 128 28.11 -35.67 6.61
N ASP A 129 28.34 -35.28 7.85
CA ASP A 129 27.96 -34.03 8.45
C ASP A 129 28.72 -32.83 7.85
N GLU A 130 29.98 -33.01 7.40
CA GLU A 130 30.76 -31.95 6.78
C GLU A 130 30.23 -31.50 5.42
N ILE A 131 29.46 -32.37 4.74
CA ILE A 131 28.89 -32.07 3.44
C ILE A 131 27.34 -32.08 3.47
N GLY A 132 26.73 -32.36 4.63
CA GLY A 132 25.28 -32.29 4.86
C GLY A 132 24.49 -33.44 4.25
N VAL A 133 25.11 -34.60 3.98
CA VAL A 133 24.43 -35.79 3.47
C VAL A 133 24.00 -36.75 4.57
N GLY A 134 24.36 -36.50 5.82
CA GLY A 134 24.05 -37.30 6.99
C GLY A 134 24.50 -36.59 8.26
N GLU A 135 24.35 -37.25 9.41
CA GLU A 135 24.71 -36.70 10.74
C GLU A 135 26.01 -37.30 11.33
N SER A 136 26.61 -38.34 10.66
CA SER A 136 27.76 -39.05 11.20
C SER A 136 29.07 -38.27 11.03
N HIS A 137 29.83 -38.11 12.12
CA HIS A 137 31.19 -37.60 12.14
C HIS A 137 32.21 -38.68 12.55
N ASP A 138 31.82 -39.95 12.55
CA ASP A 138 32.68 -41.06 13.04
C ASP A 138 33.84 -41.41 12.07
N GLY A 139 33.86 -40.81 10.89
CA GLY A 139 34.90 -41.01 9.87
C GLY A 139 34.46 -40.44 8.51
N ILE A 140 35.35 -40.63 7.51
CA ILE A 140 35.02 -40.27 6.13
C ILE A 140 33.96 -41.15 5.52
N ILE A 141 33.24 -40.62 4.55
CA ILE A 141 32.27 -41.39 3.73
C ILE A 141 33.02 -42.41 2.90
N VAL A 142 32.70 -43.71 3.09
CA VAL A 142 33.20 -44.80 2.27
C VAL A 142 32.07 -45.30 1.37
N LEU A 143 32.26 -45.18 0.05
CA LEU A 143 31.27 -45.54 -0.97
C LEU A 143 31.45 -46.98 -1.43
N PRO A 144 30.45 -47.60 -2.04
CA PRO A 144 30.55 -48.90 -2.70
C PRO A 144 31.66 -48.90 -3.80
N GLU A 145 32.26 -50.10 -4.05
CA GLU A 145 33.38 -50.26 -5.01
C GLU A 145 33.01 -49.86 -6.45
N ASP A 146 31.74 -49.96 -6.81
CA ASP A 146 31.18 -49.62 -8.14
C ASP A 146 31.02 -48.11 -8.36
N ALA A 147 31.24 -47.29 -7.35
CA ALA A 147 31.18 -45.82 -7.46
C ALA A 147 32.20 -45.31 -8.50
N VAL A 148 31.75 -44.49 -9.45
CA VAL A 148 32.58 -44.03 -10.56
C VAL A 148 33.48 -42.90 -10.12
N THR A 149 34.82 -43.12 -10.09
CA THR A 149 35.80 -42.05 -9.75
C THR A 149 35.69 -40.87 -10.68
N GLY A 150 35.74 -39.65 -10.12
CA GLY A 150 35.57 -38.41 -10.85
C GLY A 150 34.11 -37.93 -11.07
N MET A 151 33.13 -38.80 -10.70
CA MET A 151 31.72 -38.37 -10.72
C MET A 151 31.50 -37.25 -9.69
N LYS A 152 30.75 -36.22 -10.02
CA LYS A 152 30.36 -35.17 -9.07
C LYS A 152 29.56 -35.75 -7.92
N ALA A 153 29.79 -35.35 -6.69
CA ALA A 153 29.07 -35.84 -5.52
C ALA A 153 27.53 -35.57 -5.64
N ALA A 154 27.16 -34.37 -6.12
CA ALA A 154 25.74 -34.05 -6.39
C ALA A 154 25.08 -35.07 -7.34
N GLN A 155 25.77 -35.53 -8.36
CA GLN A 155 25.29 -36.54 -9.30
C GLN A 155 25.23 -37.96 -8.68
N TYR A 156 26.23 -38.27 -7.82
CA TYR A 156 26.24 -39.56 -7.10
C TYR A 156 25.05 -39.67 -6.12
N TYR A 157 24.74 -38.60 -5.39
CA TYR A 157 23.63 -38.53 -4.45
C TYR A 157 22.30 -38.21 -5.13
N ASN A 158 22.27 -38.07 -6.47
CA ASN A 158 21.08 -37.70 -7.24
C ASN A 158 20.36 -36.45 -6.68
N LEU A 159 21.15 -35.46 -6.25
CA LEU A 159 20.61 -34.21 -5.74
C LEU A 159 20.10 -33.36 -6.88
N GLU A 160 18.84 -33.05 -6.79
CA GLU A 160 18.18 -32.15 -7.73
C GLU A 160 17.74 -30.88 -7.00
N SER A 161 18.23 -29.72 -7.46
CA SER A 161 17.70 -28.44 -7.02
C SER A 161 16.22 -28.29 -7.40
N ASP A 162 15.50 -27.54 -6.63
CA ASP A 162 14.18 -27.02 -7.01
C ASP A 162 14.25 -25.50 -7.14
N TRP A 163 13.21 -24.90 -7.68
CA TRP A 163 13.07 -23.43 -7.77
C TRP A 163 11.81 -23.01 -7.05
N VAL A 164 11.92 -21.91 -6.30
CA VAL A 164 10.77 -21.24 -5.69
C VAL A 164 10.45 -20.00 -6.51
N ILE A 165 9.20 -19.92 -6.91
CA ILE A 165 8.61 -18.75 -7.57
C ILE A 165 7.76 -18.05 -6.52
N GLU A 166 8.16 -16.84 -6.12
CA GLU A 166 7.43 -16.03 -5.14
C GLU A 166 6.33 -15.23 -5.85
N VAL A 167 5.08 -15.64 -5.64
CA VAL A 167 3.89 -15.05 -6.27
C VAL A 167 3.19 -14.13 -5.28
N ASP A 168 2.97 -12.86 -5.63
CA ASP A 168 2.13 -11.95 -4.85
C ASP A 168 0.65 -12.15 -5.20
N ILE A 169 -0.10 -12.70 -4.25
CA ILE A 169 -1.52 -13.02 -4.42
C ILE A 169 -2.38 -11.89 -3.90
N THR A 170 -3.01 -11.17 -4.81
CA THR A 170 -3.98 -10.12 -4.46
C THR A 170 -5.22 -10.70 -3.75
N PRO A 171 -5.90 -9.93 -2.86
CA PRO A 171 -7.01 -10.45 -2.06
C PRO A 171 -8.21 -11.00 -2.86
N ASN A 172 -8.40 -10.58 -4.11
CA ASN A 172 -9.45 -11.08 -5.01
C ASN A 172 -9.12 -12.44 -5.64
N ARG A 173 -7.83 -12.83 -5.68
CA ARG A 173 -7.36 -14.06 -6.33
C ARG A 173 -7.19 -15.19 -5.32
N ALA A 174 -8.24 -15.42 -4.49
CA ALA A 174 -8.28 -16.53 -3.53
C ALA A 174 -8.08 -17.91 -4.18
N ASP A 175 -8.51 -18.05 -5.42
CA ASP A 175 -8.37 -19.24 -6.25
C ASP A 175 -6.90 -19.62 -6.52
N ALA A 176 -6.00 -18.66 -6.54
CA ALA A 176 -4.57 -18.85 -6.78
C ALA A 176 -3.73 -19.11 -5.51
N CYS A 177 -4.37 -19.24 -4.32
CA CYS A 177 -3.67 -19.47 -3.05
C CYS A 177 -3.17 -20.91 -2.85
N SER A 178 -2.80 -21.62 -3.94
CA SER A 178 -2.28 -22.99 -3.94
C SER A 178 -1.52 -23.32 -5.22
N HIS A 179 -0.72 -24.39 -5.20
CA HIS A 179 -0.03 -24.88 -6.40
C HIS A 179 -1.01 -25.22 -7.52
N TYR A 180 -2.11 -25.92 -7.20
CA TYR A 180 -3.14 -26.24 -8.20
C TYR A 180 -3.88 -24.99 -8.70
N GLY A 181 -4.07 -23.98 -7.82
CA GLY A 181 -4.69 -22.72 -8.22
C GLY A 181 -3.83 -21.96 -9.24
N VAL A 182 -2.51 -21.85 -8.97
CA VAL A 182 -1.55 -21.28 -9.92
C VAL A 182 -1.44 -22.11 -11.20
N ALA A 183 -1.47 -23.46 -11.07
CA ALA A 183 -1.45 -24.36 -12.22
C ALA A 183 -2.64 -24.14 -13.18
N ARG A 184 -3.84 -23.82 -12.65
CA ARG A 184 -5.03 -23.52 -13.48
C ARG A 184 -4.83 -22.26 -14.32
N ASP A 185 -4.26 -21.22 -13.76
CA ASP A 185 -3.98 -19.99 -14.50
C ASP A 185 -2.90 -20.25 -15.56
N LEU A 186 -1.77 -20.84 -15.15
CA LEU A 186 -0.70 -21.20 -16.08
C LEU A 186 -1.22 -22.11 -17.22
N TYR A 187 -2.11 -23.06 -16.92
CA TYR A 187 -2.75 -23.91 -17.92
C TYR A 187 -3.52 -23.09 -18.97
N ALA A 188 -4.31 -22.10 -18.53
CA ALA A 188 -5.06 -21.25 -19.45
C ALA A 188 -4.12 -20.44 -20.34
N TRP A 189 -3.03 -19.91 -19.77
CA TRP A 189 -1.99 -19.20 -20.52
C TRP A 189 -1.30 -20.12 -21.53
N LEU A 190 -0.93 -21.35 -21.13
CA LEU A 190 -0.29 -22.34 -22.01
C LEU A 190 -1.19 -22.72 -23.20
N ILE A 191 -2.47 -23.02 -22.95
CA ILE A 191 -3.45 -23.29 -24.02
C ILE A 191 -3.50 -22.14 -25.00
N ARG A 192 -3.64 -20.91 -24.48
CA ARG A 192 -3.75 -19.70 -25.32
C ARG A 192 -2.50 -19.44 -26.16
N ASN A 193 -1.33 -19.83 -25.67
CA ASN A 193 -0.06 -19.68 -26.38
C ASN A 193 0.33 -20.94 -27.21
N GLY A 194 -0.58 -21.89 -27.37
CA GLY A 194 -0.43 -23.03 -28.29
C GLY A 194 0.44 -24.18 -27.76
N TYR A 195 0.70 -24.21 -26.43
CA TYR A 195 1.39 -25.32 -25.80
C TYR A 195 0.44 -26.52 -25.64
N LYS A 196 1.00 -27.72 -25.77
CA LYS A 196 0.28 -28.94 -25.42
C LYS A 196 0.42 -29.18 -23.91
N THR A 197 -0.68 -29.15 -23.22
CA THR A 197 -0.70 -29.22 -21.75
C THR A 197 -1.93 -29.92 -21.23
N SER A 198 -1.88 -30.38 -19.98
CA SER A 198 -3.00 -30.95 -19.23
C SER A 198 -2.86 -30.63 -17.74
N LEU A 199 -4.01 -30.54 -17.04
CA LEU A 199 -4.07 -30.37 -15.59
C LEU A 199 -4.16 -31.74 -14.90
N HIS A 200 -3.46 -31.86 -13.77
CA HIS A 200 -3.41 -33.09 -12.97
C HIS A 200 -3.73 -32.76 -11.51
N ARG A 201 -4.53 -33.63 -10.90
CA ARG A 201 -4.77 -33.63 -9.46
C ARG A 201 -4.88 -35.07 -8.96
N MET A 202 -4.64 -35.28 -7.68
CA MET A 202 -4.66 -36.60 -7.07
C MET A 202 -6.00 -37.29 -7.31
N ASP A 203 -5.96 -38.55 -7.80
CA ASP A 203 -7.15 -39.37 -7.96
C ASP A 203 -7.67 -39.83 -6.58
N VAL A 204 -8.90 -39.47 -6.27
CA VAL A 204 -9.58 -39.84 -5.02
C VAL A 204 -10.60 -40.99 -5.21
N SER A 205 -10.65 -41.61 -6.39
CA SER A 205 -11.57 -42.70 -6.67
C SER A 205 -11.33 -43.94 -5.77
N GLY A 206 -10.10 -44.11 -5.27
CA GLY A 206 -9.71 -45.12 -4.31
C GLY A 206 -10.18 -44.90 -2.87
N PHE A 207 -10.79 -43.76 -2.57
CA PHE A 207 -11.30 -43.50 -1.22
C PHE A 207 -12.41 -44.49 -0.85
N LYS A 208 -12.23 -45.16 0.30
CA LYS A 208 -13.20 -46.14 0.80
C LYS A 208 -13.23 -46.12 2.31
N VAL A 209 -14.43 -46.09 2.90
CA VAL A 209 -14.65 -46.29 4.34
C VAL A 209 -14.44 -47.78 4.66
N ASP A 210 -13.59 -48.03 5.65
CA ASP A 210 -13.22 -49.42 6.01
C ASP A 210 -14.20 -50.01 7.04
N ASN A 211 -14.68 -49.16 7.99
CA ASN A 211 -15.61 -49.53 9.05
C ASN A 211 -16.33 -48.31 9.61
N ASN A 212 -17.17 -48.50 10.64
CA ASN A 212 -17.86 -47.40 11.32
C ASN A 212 -17.62 -47.48 12.87
N ASP A 213 -16.38 -47.74 13.27
CA ASP A 213 -16.01 -47.99 14.67
C ASP A 213 -15.74 -46.71 15.48
N LEU A 214 -15.62 -45.55 14.81
CA LEU A 214 -15.39 -44.28 15.46
C LEU A 214 -16.29 -43.18 14.84
N ASN A 215 -17.55 -43.18 15.35
CA ASN A 215 -18.52 -42.17 14.88
C ASN A 215 -18.48 -40.94 15.76
N ILE A 216 -18.33 -39.76 15.11
CA ILE A 216 -18.40 -38.43 15.78
C ILE A 216 -19.52 -37.64 15.11
N ASP A 217 -20.44 -37.09 15.90
CA ASP A 217 -21.54 -36.30 15.39
C ASP A 217 -21.11 -34.86 15.18
N ILE A 218 -21.66 -34.21 14.13
CA ILE A 218 -21.36 -32.83 13.76
C ILE A 218 -22.62 -31.99 13.92
N ASP A 219 -22.54 -30.90 14.72
CA ASP A 219 -23.62 -29.97 15.01
C ASP A 219 -23.16 -28.52 14.68
N VAL A 220 -23.53 -28.02 13.52
CA VAL A 220 -23.22 -26.64 13.11
C VAL A 220 -24.36 -25.73 13.53
N GLN A 221 -24.17 -25.01 14.65
CA GLN A 221 -25.17 -24.11 15.22
C GLN A 221 -25.15 -22.70 14.58
N ASN A 222 -24.04 -22.29 13.98
CA ASN A 222 -23.92 -21.01 13.28
C ASN A 222 -23.60 -21.27 11.81
N THR A 223 -24.64 -21.49 11.02
CA THR A 223 -24.54 -21.76 9.58
C THR A 223 -24.20 -20.53 8.75
N GLU A 224 -24.34 -19.29 9.29
CA GLU A 224 -23.85 -18.07 8.64
C GLU A 224 -22.31 -18.02 8.66
N ALA A 225 -21.71 -18.31 9.80
CA ALA A 225 -20.25 -18.26 9.97
C ALA A 225 -19.55 -19.51 9.44
N CYS A 226 -20.22 -20.67 9.46
CA CYS A 226 -19.75 -21.96 8.93
C CYS A 226 -20.81 -22.55 7.99
N PRO A 227 -20.86 -22.12 6.72
CA PRO A 227 -21.84 -22.63 5.76
C PRO A 227 -21.64 -24.10 5.37
N ARG A 228 -20.43 -24.65 5.52
CA ARG A 228 -20.19 -26.09 5.26
C ARG A 228 -19.11 -26.63 6.18
N TYR A 229 -19.35 -27.81 6.73
CA TYR A 229 -18.42 -28.52 7.58
C TYR A 229 -18.39 -30.00 7.22
N CYS A 230 -17.22 -30.48 6.79
CA CYS A 230 -16.99 -31.88 6.44
C CYS A 230 -15.98 -32.48 7.40
N ALA A 231 -16.20 -33.75 7.78
CA ALA A 231 -15.29 -34.47 8.66
C ALA A 231 -15.29 -35.97 8.38
N VAL A 232 -14.15 -36.59 8.68
CA VAL A 232 -13.97 -38.06 8.61
C VAL A 232 -13.04 -38.48 9.75
N THR A 233 -13.25 -39.69 10.31
CA THR A 233 -12.39 -40.26 11.34
C THR A 233 -11.48 -41.33 10.76
N ILE A 234 -10.25 -41.40 11.30
CA ILE A 234 -9.30 -42.48 11.01
C ILE A 234 -8.82 -43.04 12.35
N LYS A 235 -8.89 -44.34 12.51
CA LYS A 235 -8.58 -45.05 13.75
C LYS A 235 -7.31 -45.87 13.60
N GLY A 236 -6.46 -45.84 14.63
CA GLY A 236 -5.23 -46.64 14.68
C GLY A 236 -4.08 -46.05 13.89
N CYS A 237 -3.98 -44.76 13.82
CA CYS A 237 -2.84 -44.03 13.20
C CYS A 237 -1.59 -44.14 14.06
N GLU A 238 -0.42 -44.09 13.43
CA GLU A 238 0.89 -43.94 14.05
C GLU A 238 1.47 -42.56 13.67
N VAL A 239 1.56 -41.63 14.63
CA VAL A 239 2.20 -40.37 14.45
C VAL A 239 3.72 -40.58 14.47
N LYS A 240 4.39 -40.18 13.41
CA LYS A 240 5.84 -40.33 13.21
C LYS A 240 6.37 -39.23 12.27
N GLU A 241 7.66 -39.26 12.06
CA GLU A 241 8.30 -38.34 11.12
C GLU A 241 7.75 -38.58 9.70
N SER A 242 7.59 -37.47 8.97
CA SER A 242 7.12 -37.53 7.57
C SER A 242 8.13 -38.16 6.63
N PRO A 243 7.69 -38.84 5.55
CA PRO A 243 8.61 -39.33 4.53
C PRO A 243 9.31 -38.16 3.82
N GLU A 244 10.50 -38.46 3.28
CA GLU A 244 11.40 -37.45 2.74
C GLU A 244 10.74 -36.57 1.67
N TRP A 245 10.03 -37.18 0.70
CA TRP A 245 9.34 -36.41 -0.34
C TRP A 245 8.38 -35.35 0.18
N LEU A 246 7.71 -35.62 1.33
CA LEU A 246 6.78 -34.67 1.95
C LEU A 246 7.54 -33.53 2.68
N LYS A 247 8.61 -33.90 3.38
CA LYS A 247 9.50 -32.93 4.03
C LYS A 247 10.16 -32.01 3.00
N GLU A 248 10.68 -32.54 1.91
CA GLU A 248 11.31 -31.77 0.83
C GLU A 248 10.33 -30.74 0.25
N LYS A 249 9.10 -31.16 -0.11
CA LYS A 249 8.09 -30.22 -0.64
C LYS A 249 7.75 -29.08 0.30
N LEU A 250 7.56 -29.38 1.59
CA LEU A 250 7.23 -28.36 2.59
C LEU A 250 8.42 -27.44 2.85
N ASN A 251 9.63 -28.01 3.03
CA ASN A 251 10.84 -27.23 3.23
C ASN A 251 11.13 -26.29 2.05
N THR A 252 10.96 -26.75 0.82
CA THR A 252 11.16 -25.95 -0.40
C THR A 252 10.34 -24.68 -0.38
N ILE A 253 9.10 -24.72 0.09
CA ILE A 253 8.23 -23.54 0.18
C ILE A 253 8.34 -22.77 1.51
N GLY A 254 9.29 -23.18 2.39
CA GLY A 254 9.57 -22.51 3.66
C GLY A 254 8.70 -22.98 4.84
N LEU A 255 7.98 -24.09 4.71
CA LEU A 255 7.22 -24.69 5.81
C LEU A 255 8.07 -25.74 6.52
N ARG A 256 8.17 -25.63 7.84
CA ARG A 256 8.90 -26.61 8.67
C ARG A 256 8.04 -27.86 8.91
N PRO A 257 8.51 -29.06 8.55
CA PRO A 257 7.84 -30.31 8.87
C PRO A 257 7.72 -30.51 10.39
N ILE A 258 6.63 -31.15 10.81
CA ILE A 258 6.30 -31.42 12.22
C ILE A 258 6.15 -32.92 12.44
N ASN A 259 5.13 -33.54 11.83
CA ASN A 259 4.88 -34.96 11.82
C ASN A 259 4.00 -35.34 10.62
N ASN A 260 3.93 -36.61 10.30
CA ASN A 260 3.24 -37.13 9.11
C ASN A 260 1.78 -36.66 8.97
N ILE A 261 1.03 -36.48 10.06
CA ILE A 261 -0.40 -36.07 10.00
C ILE A 261 -0.51 -34.55 9.77
N VAL A 262 0.20 -33.76 10.56
CA VAL A 262 0.17 -32.28 10.40
C VAL A 262 0.74 -31.87 9.04
N ASP A 263 1.78 -32.52 8.61
CA ASP A 263 2.42 -32.22 7.32
C ASP A 263 1.52 -32.60 6.12
N ILE A 264 0.70 -33.65 6.24
CA ILE A 264 -0.34 -33.96 5.26
C ILE A 264 -1.39 -32.83 5.19
N THR A 265 -1.82 -32.28 6.32
CA THR A 265 -2.79 -31.17 6.30
C THR A 265 -2.18 -29.90 5.66
N ASN A 266 -0.92 -29.60 5.95
CA ASN A 266 -0.18 -28.52 5.31
C ASN A 266 0.02 -28.77 3.81
N TYR A 267 0.38 -29.99 3.43
CA TYR A 267 0.53 -30.38 2.03
C TYR A 267 -0.77 -30.15 1.24
N VAL A 268 -1.91 -30.61 1.76
CA VAL A 268 -3.20 -30.45 1.07
C VAL A 268 -3.61 -28.98 0.98
N MET A 269 -3.36 -28.20 2.02
CA MET A 269 -3.60 -26.76 2.00
C MET A 269 -2.76 -26.06 0.93
N MET A 270 -1.48 -26.39 0.81
CA MET A 270 -0.58 -25.79 -0.16
C MET A 270 -0.78 -26.32 -1.58
N ALA A 271 -1.22 -27.59 -1.70
CA ALA A 271 -1.53 -28.19 -3.00
C ALA A 271 -2.83 -27.65 -3.59
N TYR A 272 -3.90 -27.56 -2.79
CA TYR A 272 -5.28 -27.35 -3.28
C TYR A 272 -6.00 -26.14 -2.71
N GLY A 273 -5.37 -25.41 -1.79
CA GLY A 273 -5.94 -24.16 -1.23
C GLY A 273 -7.00 -24.37 -0.14
N GLN A 274 -7.24 -25.60 0.30
CA GLN A 274 -8.19 -25.92 1.34
C GLN A 274 -7.46 -26.19 2.66
N PRO A 275 -7.55 -25.29 3.66
CA PRO A 275 -7.01 -25.57 5.00
C PRO A 275 -7.79 -26.72 5.64
N LEU A 276 -7.04 -27.60 6.28
CA LEU A 276 -7.55 -28.73 7.04
C LEU A 276 -7.09 -28.63 8.51
N HIS A 277 -7.87 -29.19 9.42
CA HIS A 277 -7.43 -29.40 10.80
C HIS A 277 -7.57 -30.86 11.20
N CYS A 278 -6.67 -31.31 12.07
CA CYS A 278 -6.69 -32.67 12.60
C CYS A 278 -6.80 -32.60 14.12
N PHE A 279 -7.89 -33.16 14.64
CA PHE A 279 -8.11 -33.29 16.08
C PHE A 279 -7.74 -34.68 16.56
N ASP A 280 -7.15 -34.76 17.74
CA ASP A 280 -7.07 -36.02 18.50
C ASP A 280 -8.51 -36.44 18.90
N ALA A 281 -8.97 -37.57 18.42
CA ALA A 281 -10.34 -38.01 18.62
C ALA A 281 -10.64 -38.34 20.08
N ASP A 282 -9.64 -38.76 20.88
CA ASP A 282 -9.77 -39.01 22.29
C ASP A 282 -10.04 -37.73 23.11
N MET A 283 -9.72 -36.58 22.59
CA MET A 283 -9.99 -35.26 23.16
C MET A 283 -11.37 -34.70 22.80
N ILE A 284 -12.13 -35.39 21.95
CA ILE A 284 -13.49 -34.98 21.55
C ILE A 284 -14.51 -35.54 22.55
N ASP A 285 -14.67 -34.83 23.66
CA ASP A 285 -15.65 -35.19 24.67
C ASP A 285 -17.05 -35.32 24.09
N GLY A 286 -17.70 -36.46 24.43
CA GLY A 286 -19.08 -36.75 24.02
C GLY A 286 -19.20 -37.21 22.56
N ASN A 287 -18.10 -37.52 21.89
CA ASN A 287 -18.08 -37.89 20.46
C ASN A 287 -18.89 -36.92 19.58
N LYS A 288 -18.78 -35.65 19.86
CA LYS A 288 -19.55 -34.61 19.17
C LYS A 288 -18.74 -33.35 18.98
N ILE A 289 -18.75 -32.84 17.75
CA ILE A 289 -18.27 -31.51 17.38
C ILE A 289 -19.44 -30.53 17.32
N VAL A 290 -19.28 -29.37 17.94
CA VAL A 290 -20.27 -28.31 17.95
C VAL A 290 -19.59 -27.02 17.42
N VAL A 291 -20.05 -26.52 16.26
CA VAL A 291 -19.52 -25.29 15.67
C VAL A 291 -20.44 -24.12 16.02
N LYS A 292 -19.98 -23.18 16.85
CA LYS A 292 -20.79 -22.09 17.38
C LYS A 292 -20.00 -20.85 17.71
N ALA A 293 -20.69 -19.69 17.77
CA ALA A 293 -20.12 -18.47 18.36
C ALA A 293 -19.97 -18.61 19.88
N MET A 294 -18.92 -18.03 20.45
CA MET A 294 -18.63 -18.15 21.86
C MET A 294 -19.25 -17.00 22.67
N PRO A 295 -19.61 -17.21 23.93
CA PRO A 295 -20.00 -16.13 24.81
C PRO A 295 -18.85 -15.16 25.07
N ASP A 296 -19.18 -13.86 25.23
CA ASP A 296 -18.21 -12.85 25.61
C ASP A 296 -17.44 -13.21 26.86
N GLY A 297 -16.13 -13.04 26.86
CA GLY A 297 -15.24 -13.30 27.98
C GLY A 297 -14.76 -14.74 28.10
N THR A 298 -15.12 -15.64 27.16
CA THR A 298 -14.61 -17.02 27.14
C THR A 298 -13.09 -17.02 26.97
N LYS A 299 -12.39 -17.70 27.91
CA LYS A 299 -10.93 -17.87 27.83
C LYS A 299 -10.57 -19.05 26.95
N PHE A 300 -9.58 -18.88 26.12
CA PHE A 300 -9.09 -19.89 25.20
C PHE A 300 -7.57 -19.80 25.00
N GLN A 301 -6.88 -20.93 25.10
CA GLN A 301 -5.44 -20.99 24.88
C GLN A 301 -5.13 -21.65 23.53
N THR A 302 -4.45 -20.89 22.67
CA THR A 302 -4.03 -21.32 21.34
C THR A 302 -2.80 -22.24 21.39
N LEU A 303 -2.47 -22.92 20.26
CA LEU A 303 -1.33 -23.83 20.12
C LEU A 303 0.02 -23.20 20.51
N ASP A 304 0.19 -21.91 20.30
CA ASP A 304 1.38 -21.12 20.69
C ASP A 304 1.45 -20.83 22.19
N GLY A 305 0.44 -21.25 22.95
CA GLY A 305 0.36 -21.09 24.41
C GLY A 305 -0.18 -19.73 24.87
N VAL A 306 -0.59 -18.85 23.94
CA VAL A 306 -1.16 -17.53 24.26
C VAL A 306 -2.62 -17.67 24.66
N GLU A 307 -3.01 -16.95 25.74
CA GLU A 307 -4.42 -16.90 26.17
C GLU A 307 -5.15 -15.74 25.46
N HIS A 308 -6.25 -16.06 24.81
CA HIS A 308 -7.16 -15.12 24.17
C HIS A 308 -8.49 -15.04 24.91
N THR A 309 -9.15 -13.89 24.79
CA THR A 309 -10.52 -13.69 25.29
C THR A 309 -11.47 -13.59 24.12
N LEU A 310 -12.27 -14.65 23.93
CA LEU A 310 -13.24 -14.73 22.84
C LEU A 310 -14.47 -13.89 23.09
N THR A 311 -15.19 -13.55 22.03
CA THR A 311 -16.41 -12.75 22.02
C THR A 311 -17.54 -13.48 21.29
N ASP A 312 -18.76 -12.95 21.35
CA ASP A 312 -19.94 -13.43 20.60
C ASP A 312 -19.78 -13.38 19.07
N ARG A 313 -18.67 -12.80 18.59
CA ARG A 313 -18.31 -12.68 17.17
C ARG A 313 -17.12 -13.59 16.78
N ASP A 314 -16.70 -14.46 17.67
CA ASP A 314 -15.67 -15.46 17.43
C ASP A 314 -16.31 -16.83 17.29
N LEU A 315 -16.12 -17.44 16.11
CA LEU A 315 -16.58 -18.80 15.86
C LEU A 315 -15.56 -19.77 16.44
N ALA A 316 -16.03 -20.77 17.18
CA ALA A 316 -15.20 -21.85 17.70
C ALA A 316 -15.74 -23.22 17.29
N ILE A 317 -14.82 -24.13 17.12
CA ILE A 317 -15.09 -25.57 17.05
C ILE A 317 -14.92 -26.09 18.46
N CYS A 318 -15.98 -26.68 19.00
CA CYS A 318 -16.07 -27.17 20.37
C CYS A 318 -16.33 -28.68 20.40
N ASN A 319 -15.88 -29.33 21.47
CA ASN A 319 -16.45 -30.63 21.85
C ASN A 319 -17.74 -30.38 22.68
N ALA A 320 -18.26 -31.39 23.35
CA ALA A 320 -19.49 -31.27 24.17
C ALA A 320 -19.33 -30.32 25.38
N LYS A 321 -18.10 -29.98 25.79
CA LYS A 321 -17.81 -29.23 27.01
C LYS A 321 -17.18 -27.86 26.76
N GLU A 322 -16.17 -27.78 25.86
CA GLU A 322 -15.29 -26.62 25.73
C GLU A 322 -14.86 -26.36 24.29
N PRO A 323 -14.38 -25.14 23.99
CA PRO A 323 -13.80 -24.82 22.68
C PRO A 323 -12.46 -25.52 22.47
N MET A 324 -12.24 -26.02 21.25
CA MET A 324 -11.05 -26.76 20.84
C MET A 324 -10.22 -26.00 19.80
N CYS A 325 -10.86 -25.09 19.04
CA CYS A 325 -10.21 -24.33 17.99
C CYS A 325 -10.95 -23.00 17.76
N ILE A 326 -10.22 -21.91 17.50
CA ILE A 326 -10.80 -20.70 16.88
C ILE A 326 -10.94 -21.03 15.38
N ALA A 327 -12.17 -21.28 14.98
CA ALA A 327 -12.50 -21.81 13.66
C ALA A 327 -11.82 -21.05 12.51
N GLY A 328 -11.06 -21.75 11.68
CA GLY A 328 -10.35 -21.19 10.53
C GLY A 328 -9.19 -20.22 10.86
N VAL A 329 -8.84 -20.06 12.14
CA VAL A 329 -7.76 -19.16 12.58
C VAL A 329 -6.62 -19.93 13.22
N MET A 330 -6.88 -20.58 14.39
CA MET A 330 -5.81 -21.29 15.11
C MET A 330 -6.38 -22.36 16.04
N GLY A 331 -5.76 -23.54 16.04
CA GLY A 331 -6.10 -24.64 16.95
C GLY A 331 -5.79 -24.33 18.41
N GLY A 332 -6.42 -25.06 19.32
CA GLY A 332 -6.20 -24.98 20.75
C GLY A 332 -5.14 -25.98 21.23
N ARG A 333 -4.45 -25.64 22.31
CA ARG A 333 -3.34 -26.43 22.87
C ARG A 333 -3.75 -27.84 23.32
N GLY A 334 -5.00 -28.07 23.67
CA GLY A 334 -5.46 -29.37 24.24
C GLY A 334 -6.01 -30.35 23.22
N SER A 335 -6.16 -29.99 21.95
CA SER A 335 -6.91 -30.80 20.96
C SER A 335 -6.12 -31.10 19.69
N GLY A 336 -4.84 -30.72 19.64
CA GLY A 336 -3.96 -31.01 18.50
C GLY A 336 -3.47 -32.44 18.45
N THR A 337 -2.75 -32.78 17.39
CA THR A 337 -2.15 -34.10 17.16
C THR A 337 -0.76 -34.16 17.80
N TYR A 338 -0.54 -35.16 18.66
CA TYR A 338 0.72 -35.39 19.37
C TYR A 338 1.24 -36.81 19.08
N ASP A 339 2.47 -37.11 19.47
CA ASP A 339 3.10 -38.42 19.24
C ASP A 339 2.31 -39.60 19.84
N THR A 340 1.47 -39.33 20.81
CA THR A 340 0.61 -40.32 21.50
C THR A 340 -0.75 -40.52 20.80
N THR A 341 -1.12 -39.65 19.86
CA THR A 341 -2.42 -39.70 19.17
C THR A 341 -2.51 -40.93 18.28
N LYS A 342 -3.61 -41.65 18.39
CA LYS A 342 -3.89 -42.87 17.59
C LYS A 342 -5.12 -42.73 16.73
N ASP A 343 -6.12 -42.07 17.23
CA ASP A 343 -7.40 -41.90 16.55
C ASP A 343 -7.59 -40.42 16.23
N VAL A 344 -7.93 -40.08 15.00
CA VAL A 344 -8.01 -38.68 14.55
C VAL A 344 -9.33 -38.37 13.86
N LEU A 345 -9.79 -37.15 14.02
CA LEU A 345 -10.82 -36.52 13.21
C LEU A 345 -10.19 -35.50 12.28
N LEU A 346 -10.28 -35.72 10.97
CA LEU A 346 -9.93 -34.75 9.95
C LEU A 346 -11.12 -33.83 9.67
N GLU A 347 -10.88 -32.53 9.69
CA GLU A 347 -11.82 -31.49 9.37
C GLU A 347 -11.47 -30.83 8.03
N SER A 348 -12.50 -30.57 7.21
CA SER A 348 -12.43 -29.72 6.01
C SER A 348 -13.69 -28.88 5.96
N ALA A 349 -13.55 -27.57 6.20
CA ALA A 349 -14.70 -26.67 6.33
C ALA A 349 -14.67 -25.51 5.34
N TYR A 350 -15.84 -24.89 5.13
CA TYR A 350 -15.98 -23.60 4.50
C TYR A 350 -16.46 -22.60 5.56
N PHE A 351 -15.59 -21.66 5.94
CA PHE A 351 -15.94 -20.60 6.88
C PHE A 351 -16.16 -19.29 6.12
N HIS A 352 -17.11 -18.49 6.59
CA HIS A 352 -17.44 -17.20 5.96
C HIS A 352 -16.27 -16.21 6.09
N PRO A 353 -15.72 -15.68 4.99
CA PRO A 353 -14.49 -14.87 4.99
C PRO A 353 -14.49 -13.69 5.96
N THR A 354 -15.63 -12.99 6.08
CA THR A 354 -15.75 -11.83 6.97
C THR A 354 -15.63 -12.20 8.45
N TRP A 355 -16.16 -13.36 8.86
CA TRP A 355 -16.05 -13.85 10.22
C TRP A 355 -14.60 -14.14 10.57
N ILE A 356 -13.90 -14.89 9.73
CA ILE A 356 -12.50 -15.24 9.94
C ILE A 356 -11.61 -14.00 9.98
N ARG A 357 -11.75 -13.08 9.00
CA ARG A 357 -10.99 -11.83 8.97
C ARG A 357 -11.16 -10.99 10.22
N LYS A 358 -12.39 -10.88 10.75
CA LYS A 358 -12.67 -10.10 11.96
C LYS A 358 -12.09 -10.75 13.20
N SER A 359 -12.18 -12.08 13.32
CA SER A 359 -11.59 -12.84 14.44
C SER A 359 -10.06 -12.79 14.40
N ALA A 360 -9.45 -13.09 13.28
CA ALA A 360 -8.00 -13.03 13.09
C ALA A 360 -7.43 -11.66 13.48
N ARG A 361 -8.04 -10.57 12.99
CA ARG A 361 -7.62 -9.20 13.33
C ARG A 361 -7.84 -8.84 14.79
N ARG A 362 -8.95 -9.28 15.42
CA ARG A 362 -9.25 -9.00 16.83
C ARG A 362 -8.21 -9.62 17.74
N HIS A 363 -7.76 -10.81 17.43
CA HIS A 363 -6.78 -11.53 18.21
C HIS A 363 -5.33 -11.30 17.77
N GLY A 364 -5.10 -10.55 16.71
CA GLY A 364 -3.76 -10.30 16.15
C GLY A 364 -3.09 -11.57 15.58
N LEU A 365 -3.91 -12.55 15.15
CA LEU A 365 -3.45 -13.82 14.60
C LEU A 365 -3.43 -13.77 13.06
N SER A 366 -2.32 -14.21 12.48
CA SER A 366 -2.17 -14.38 11.03
C SER A 366 -1.56 -15.75 10.75
N THR A 367 -2.34 -16.65 10.17
CA THR A 367 -1.93 -18.02 9.83
C THR A 367 -2.19 -18.31 8.36
N ASP A 368 -1.53 -19.31 7.80
CA ASP A 368 -1.78 -19.77 6.44
C ASP A 368 -3.24 -20.18 6.19
N ALA A 369 -3.89 -20.73 7.22
CA ALA A 369 -5.31 -21.05 7.19
C ALA A 369 -6.17 -19.80 7.16
N SER A 370 -5.96 -18.84 8.09
CA SER A 370 -6.72 -17.60 8.13
C SER A 370 -6.54 -16.76 6.88
N PHE A 371 -5.34 -16.73 6.30
CA PHE A 371 -5.03 -16.07 5.04
C PHE A 371 -5.91 -16.57 3.89
N ARG A 372 -6.16 -17.88 3.81
CA ARG A 372 -7.01 -18.48 2.78
C ARG A 372 -8.49 -18.28 3.07
N PHE A 373 -8.93 -18.59 4.28
CA PHE A 373 -10.34 -18.43 4.66
C PHE A 373 -10.83 -16.98 4.57
N GLU A 374 -10.03 -15.99 4.97
CA GLU A 374 -10.45 -14.59 4.93
C GLU A 374 -10.59 -14.03 3.51
N ARG A 375 -9.98 -14.71 2.51
CA ARG A 375 -10.11 -14.39 1.08
C ARG A 375 -11.22 -15.18 0.42
N GLY A 376 -11.56 -16.32 0.99
CA GLY A 376 -12.53 -17.30 0.48
C GLY A 376 -11.82 -18.54 -0.08
N VAL A 377 -12.30 -19.69 0.33
CA VAL A 377 -11.88 -20.97 -0.23
C VAL A 377 -12.98 -21.52 -1.16
N ASP A 378 -12.69 -22.58 -1.90
CA ASP A 378 -13.69 -23.22 -2.74
C ASP A 378 -14.82 -23.82 -1.88
N PRO A 379 -16.09 -23.36 -1.99
CA PRO A 379 -17.20 -23.91 -1.20
C PRO A 379 -17.60 -25.33 -1.60
N ASP A 380 -17.07 -25.85 -2.70
CA ASP A 380 -17.33 -27.23 -3.16
C ASP A 380 -16.10 -28.16 -3.04
N GLY A 381 -14.94 -27.62 -2.65
CA GLY A 381 -13.67 -28.35 -2.55
C GLY A 381 -13.47 -29.22 -1.32
N GLN A 382 -14.29 -29.08 -0.25
CA GLN A 382 -14.06 -29.69 1.08
C GLN A 382 -13.97 -31.20 1.03
N ILE A 383 -14.90 -31.86 0.35
CA ILE A 383 -14.92 -33.33 0.23
C ILE A 383 -13.71 -33.85 -0.52
N TYR A 384 -13.30 -33.16 -1.60
CA TYR A 384 -12.11 -33.57 -2.36
C TYR A 384 -10.86 -33.51 -1.49
N ALA A 385 -10.62 -32.37 -0.85
CA ALA A 385 -9.46 -32.16 0.03
C ALA A 385 -9.45 -33.16 1.21
N LEU A 386 -10.61 -33.40 1.81
CA LEU A 386 -10.76 -34.38 2.88
C LEU A 386 -10.41 -35.79 2.46
N LYS A 387 -10.85 -36.19 1.25
CA LYS A 387 -10.50 -37.52 0.69
C LYS A 387 -9.01 -37.64 0.43
N VAL A 388 -8.38 -36.62 -0.17
CA VAL A 388 -6.93 -36.59 -0.39
C VAL A 388 -6.19 -36.76 0.94
N ALA A 389 -6.53 -35.95 1.96
CA ALA A 389 -5.89 -36.05 3.27
C ALA A 389 -6.11 -37.42 3.93
N ALA A 390 -7.33 -37.96 3.91
CA ALA A 390 -7.64 -39.27 4.50
C ALA A 390 -6.88 -40.43 3.84
N MET A 391 -6.74 -40.38 2.50
CA MET A 391 -5.98 -41.38 1.79
C MET A 391 -4.49 -41.33 2.11
N LEU A 392 -3.92 -40.09 2.17
CA LEU A 392 -2.53 -39.88 2.55
C LEU A 392 -2.27 -40.27 4.04
N VAL A 393 -3.15 -39.95 4.95
CA VAL A 393 -3.03 -40.39 6.37
C VAL A 393 -3.06 -41.89 6.46
N LYS A 394 -3.99 -42.55 5.74
CA LYS A 394 -4.05 -44.04 5.69
C LYS A 394 -2.77 -44.63 5.12
N GLU A 395 -2.18 -44.04 4.11
CA GLU A 395 -0.94 -44.51 3.46
C GLU A 395 0.30 -44.29 4.38
N LEU A 396 0.44 -43.08 4.95
CA LEU A 396 1.67 -42.67 5.62
C LEU A 396 1.65 -42.89 7.15
N ALA A 397 0.47 -42.85 7.78
CA ALA A 397 0.29 -43.04 9.21
C ALA A 397 -0.39 -44.39 9.54
N GLY A 398 -0.85 -45.11 8.52
CA GLY A 398 -1.67 -46.34 8.75
C GLY A 398 -3.09 -46.03 9.20
N GLY A 399 -3.69 -46.95 9.89
CA GLY A 399 -5.05 -46.82 10.39
C GLY A 399 -6.14 -47.19 9.37
N THR A 400 -7.38 -47.05 9.82
CA THR A 400 -8.58 -47.38 9.01
C THR A 400 -9.55 -46.20 9.02
N ILE A 401 -10.13 -45.89 7.86
CA ILE A 401 -11.18 -44.86 7.76
C ILE A 401 -12.43 -45.41 8.42
N SER A 402 -12.82 -44.82 9.56
CA SER A 402 -13.73 -45.43 10.54
C SER A 402 -15.05 -44.67 10.72
N MET A 403 -15.42 -43.86 9.74
CA MET A 403 -16.71 -43.16 9.68
C MET A 403 -17.00 -42.73 8.23
N ASP A 404 -18.27 -42.80 7.81
CA ASP A 404 -18.69 -42.12 6.59
C ASP A 404 -18.43 -40.63 6.68
N ILE A 405 -18.07 -40.01 5.54
CA ILE A 405 -17.89 -38.55 5.53
C ILE A 405 -19.16 -37.88 5.99
N LYS A 406 -19.06 -37.16 7.12
CA LYS A 406 -20.11 -36.22 7.54
C LYS A 406 -19.95 -34.94 6.73
N ASP A 407 -21.04 -34.53 6.09
CA ASP A 407 -21.11 -33.28 5.32
C ASP A 407 -22.35 -32.51 5.76
N VAL A 408 -22.14 -31.46 6.50
CA VAL A 408 -23.20 -30.55 6.98
C VAL A 408 -23.10 -29.26 6.17
N GLU A 409 -24.09 -29.04 5.31
CA GLU A 409 -24.15 -27.90 4.40
C GLU A 409 -25.36 -27.00 4.71
N ALA A 410 -25.15 -25.72 4.77
CA ALA A 410 -26.21 -24.72 4.95
C ALA A 410 -27.09 -24.61 3.68
N GLU A 411 -28.38 -24.43 3.88
CA GLU A 411 -29.30 -24.18 2.78
C GLU A 411 -28.93 -22.90 2.04
N GLY A 412 -28.82 -22.97 0.70
CA GLY A 412 -28.51 -21.82 -0.14
C GLY A 412 -27.02 -21.50 -0.28
N LEU A 413 -26.11 -22.39 0.12
CA LEU A 413 -24.68 -22.19 -0.17
C LEU A 413 -24.45 -22.05 -1.68
N VAL A 414 -23.86 -20.94 -2.10
CA VAL A 414 -23.58 -20.61 -3.49
C VAL A 414 -22.32 -21.35 -3.93
N LYS A 415 -22.46 -22.27 -4.89
CA LYS A 415 -21.36 -23.05 -5.49
C LYS A 415 -21.03 -22.62 -6.91
N LYS A 416 -21.86 -21.80 -7.51
CA LYS A 416 -21.72 -21.35 -8.88
C LYS A 416 -22.36 -19.96 -9.05
N PHE A 417 -21.75 -19.17 -9.93
CA PHE A 417 -22.31 -17.90 -10.39
C PHE A 417 -22.77 -18.04 -11.84
N GLU A 418 -23.87 -17.40 -12.18
CA GLU A 418 -24.35 -17.36 -13.57
C GLU A 418 -24.09 -15.97 -14.17
N VAL A 419 -23.36 -15.94 -15.28
CA VAL A 419 -23.04 -14.68 -15.98
C VAL A 419 -23.44 -14.82 -17.44
N LYS A 420 -24.18 -13.82 -17.94
CA LYS A 420 -24.47 -13.65 -19.38
C LYS A 420 -23.49 -12.67 -19.97
N LEU A 421 -22.77 -13.09 -20.99
CA LEU A 421 -21.72 -12.33 -21.66
C LEU A 421 -22.13 -12.05 -23.12
N ASP A 422 -22.25 -10.77 -23.47
CA ASP A 422 -22.47 -10.29 -24.82
C ASP A 422 -21.14 -10.03 -25.52
N TYR A 423 -20.95 -10.57 -26.73
CA TYR A 423 -19.69 -10.42 -27.47
C TYR A 423 -19.40 -8.96 -27.82
N LYS A 424 -20.45 -8.19 -28.15
CA LYS A 424 -20.29 -6.77 -28.42
C LYS A 424 -19.77 -6.01 -27.19
N TYR A 425 -20.29 -6.36 -26.00
CA TYR A 425 -19.80 -5.79 -24.74
C TYR A 425 -18.33 -6.09 -24.49
N VAL A 426 -17.88 -7.34 -24.76
CA VAL A 426 -16.45 -7.73 -24.68
C VAL A 426 -15.60 -6.82 -25.58
N HIS A 427 -16.01 -6.71 -26.86
CA HIS A 427 -15.27 -5.94 -27.85
C HIS A 427 -15.23 -4.43 -27.52
N ASP A 428 -16.34 -3.88 -27.10
CA ASP A 428 -16.48 -2.45 -26.76
C ASP A 428 -15.64 -2.10 -25.52
N LEU A 429 -15.59 -2.99 -24.52
CA LEU A 429 -14.84 -2.75 -23.27
C LEU A 429 -13.32 -2.91 -23.48
N ILE A 430 -12.89 -3.93 -24.22
CA ILE A 430 -11.46 -4.16 -24.52
C ILE A 430 -10.94 -3.15 -25.56
N GLY A 431 -11.80 -2.69 -26.44
CA GLY A 431 -11.43 -1.82 -27.56
C GLY A 431 -10.84 -2.57 -28.77
N LYS A 432 -10.95 -3.91 -28.78
CA LYS A 432 -10.48 -4.79 -29.85
C LYS A 432 -11.47 -5.92 -30.09
N THR A 433 -11.68 -6.29 -31.35
CA THR A 433 -12.49 -7.48 -31.70
C THR A 433 -11.67 -8.73 -31.50
N ILE A 434 -12.09 -9.59 -30.58
CA ILE A 434 -11.49 -10.89 -30.32
C ILE A 434 -12.38 -11.95 -30.98
N PRO A 435 -11.83 -12.93 -31.74
CA PRO A 435 -12.63 -14.01 -32.33
C PRO A 435 -13.41 -14.78 -31.26
N VAL A 436 -14.66 -15.11 -31.55
CA VAL A 436 -15.57 -15.81 -30.63
C VAL A 436 -14.97 -17.14 -30.13
N GLU A 437 -14.31 -17.88 -31.01
CA GLU A 437 -13.67 -19.16 -30.64
C GLU A 437 -12.53 -18.96 -29.63
N VAL A 438 -11.79 -17.83 -29.73
CA VAL A 438 -10.76 -17.48 -28.74
C VAL A 438 -11.39 -17.12 -27.39
N ILE A 439 -12.51 -16.38 -27.38
CA ILE A 439 -13.27 -16.09 -26.17
C ILE A 439 -13.70 -17.39 -25.49
N LYS A 440 -14.29 -18.32 -26.26
CA LYS A 440 -14.73 -19.63 -25.76
C LYS A 440 -13.56 -20.47 -25.22
N GLU A 441 -12.45 -20.52 -25.94
CA GLU A 441 -11.23 -21.18 -25.52
C GLU A 441 -10.75 -20.67 -24.17
N ILE A 442 -10.66 -19.37 -24.01
CA ILE A 442 -10.20 -18.74 -22.78
C ILE A 442 -11.13 -19.07 -21.61
N VAL A 443 -12.44 -18.81 -21.74
CA VAL A 443 -13.37 -19.03 -20.63
C VAL A 443 -13.43 -20.50 -20.21
N THR A 444 -13.37 -21.44 -21.17
CA THR A 444 -13.37 -22.89 -20.86
C THR A 444 -12.04 -23.35 -20.24
N SER A 445 -10.90 -22.76 -20.62
CA SER A 445 -9.60 -23.07 -19.99
C SER A 445 -9.52 -22.58 -18.54
N LEU A 446 -10.37 -21.62 -18.15
CA LEU A 446 -10.51 -21.09 -16.79
C LEU A 446 -11.66 -21.78 -16.00
N ASP A 447 -12.04 -22.99 -16.35
CA ASP A 447 -13.13 -23.77 -15.72
C ASP A 447 -14.53 -23.11 -15.80
N MET A 448 -14.74 -22.09 -16.61
CA MET A 448 -16.05 -21.51 -16.83
C MET A 448 -16.83 -22.39 -17.83
N LYS A 449 -17.98 -22.88 -17.39
CA LYS A 449 -18.78 -23.76 -18.23
C LYS A 449 -19.78 -22.98 -19.08
N ILE A 450 -19.73 -23.18 -20.41
CA ILE A 450 -20.73 -22.60 -21.32
C ILE A 450 -22.00 -23.45 -21.21
N VAL A 451 -23.08 -22.86 -20.68
CA VAL A 451 -24.40 -23.49 -20.48
C VAL A 451 -25.45 -23.08 -21.50
N GLY A 452 -25.17 -22.03 -22.27
CA GLY A 452 -26.00 -21.54 -23.34
C GLY A 452 -25.25 -20.68 -24.32
N GLU A 453 -25.63 -20.70 -25.58
CA GLU A 453 -24.98 -19.96 -26.66
C GLU A 453 -26.05 -19.35 -27.58
N THR A 454 -25.81 -18.10 -28.01
CA THR A 454 -26.58 -17.37 -29.03
C THR A 454 -25.63 -16.75 -30.05
N GLU A 455 -26.15 -16.17 -31.13
CA GLU A 455 -25.33 -15.43 -32.10
C GLU A 455 -24.62 -14.20 -31.45
N ASP A 456 -25.23 -13.60 -30.42
CA ASP A 456 -24.75 -12.37 -29.79
C ASP A 456 -23.92 -12.60 -28.54
N GLY A 457 -23.91 -13.80 -27.94
CA GLY A 457 -23.21 -14.03 -26.68
C GLY A 457 -23.37 -15.42 -26.10
N ILE A 458 -22.81 -15.61 -24.90
CA ILE A 458 -22.79 -16.89 -24.15
C ILE A 458 -23.33 -16.70 -22.74
N SER A 459 -23.89 -17.77 -22.18
CA SER A 459 -24.23 -17.88 -20.76
C SER A 459 -23.21 -18.80 -20.09
N LEU A 460 -22.61 -18.34 -19.01
CA LEU A 460 -21.55 -19.01 -18.30
C LEU A 460 -22.01 -19.43 -16.89
N GLU A 461 -21.62 -20.60 -16.49
CA GLU A 461 -21.62 -21.08 -15.12
C GLU A 461 -20.18 -21.04 -14.60
N ILE A 462 -19.93 -20.21 -13.58
CA ILE A 462 -18.60 -19.93 -13.04
C ILE A 462 -18.50 -20.56 -11.66
N PRO A 463 -17.46 -21.34 -11.35
CA PRO A 463 -17.23 -21.93 -10.04
C PRO A 463 -17.12 -20.84 -8.95
N ALA A 464 -17.73 -21.04 -7.78
CA ALA A 464 -17.75 -20.04 -6.72
C ALA A 464 -16.39 -19.84 -6.03
N TYR A 465 -15.38 -20.68 -6.28
CA TYR A 465 -14.01 -20.37 -5.86
C TYR A 465 -13.43 -19.14 -6.58
N ARG A 466 -13.97 -18.75 -7.75
CA ARG A 466 -13.71 -17.47 -8.40
C ARG A 466 -14.61 -16.40 -7.76
N VAL A 467 -14.26 -16.04 -6.53
CA VAL A 467 -15.04 -15.07 -5.71
C VAL A 467 -15.16 -13.70 -6.35
N ASP A 468 -14.26 -13.35 -7.25
CA ASP A 468 -14.14 -12.09 -7.97
C ASP A 468 -14.94 -12.04 -9.28
N VAL A 469 -15.33 -13.17 -9.84
CA VAL A 469 -15.93 -13.25 -11.19
C VAL A 469 -17.44 -13.47 -11.10
N GLN A 470 -18.18 -12.36 -10.92
CA GLN A 470 -19.64 -12.42 -10.74
C GLN A 470 -20.42 -11.57 -11.76
N ARG A 471 -19.74 -10.72 -12.53
CA ARG A 471 -20.33 -9.77 -13.49
C ARG A 471 -19.70 -9.96 -14.89
N PRO A 472 -20.37 -9.49 -15.95
CA PRO A 472 -19.79 -9.53 -17.29
C PRO A 472 -18.41 -8.86 -17.41
N CYS A 473 -18.20 -7.73 -16.72
CA CYS A 473 -16.90 -7.04 -16.75
C CYS A 473 -15.77 -7.87 -16.11
N ASP A 474 -16.08 -8.69 -15.11
CA ASP A 474 -15.09 -9.55 -14.46
C ASP A 474 -14.65 -10.67 -15.40
N VAL A 475 -15.59 -11.24 -16.18
CA VAL A 475 -15.26 -12.22 -17.25
C VAL A 475 -14.43 -11.56 -18.36
N VAL A 476 -14.74 -10.29 -18.72
CA VAL A 476 -13.94 -9.56 -19.71
C VAL A 476 -12.50 -9.33 -19.22
N GLU A 477 -12.31 -9.06 -17.93
CA GLU A 477 -10.98 -8.97 -17.33
C GLU A 477 -10.21 -10.29 -17.48
N ASP A 478 -10.82 -11.44 -17.16
CA ASP A 478 -10.23 -12.76 -17.35
C ASP A 478 -9.89 -13.05 -18.82
N ILE A 479 -10.78 -12.71 -19.73
CA ILE A 479 -10.52 -12.85 -21.17
C ILE A 479 -9.29 -12.02 -21.57
N LEU A 480 -9.21 -10.78 -21.10
CA LEU A 480 -8.15 -9.85 -21.47
C LEU A 480 -6.79 -10.26 -20.89
N ARG A 481 -6.72 -10.70 -19.63
CA ARG A 481 -5.47 -11.13 -19.01
C ARG A 481 -4.87 -12.38 -19.69
N ILE A 482 -5.71 -13.37 -20.07
CA ILE A 482 -5.25 -14.58 -20.80
C ILE A 482 -5.00 -14.29 -22.29
N TYR A 483 -5.81 -13.41 -22.90
CA TYR A 483 -5.53 -12.92 -24.25
C TYR A 483 -4.20 -12.18 -24.34
N GLY A 484 -3.82 -11.49 -23.27
CA GLY A 484 -2.63 -10.67 -23.09
C GLY A 484 -2.88 -9.19 -23.38
N TYR A 485 -2.64 -8.34 -22.38
CA TYR A 485 -2.79 -6.87 -22.47
C TYR A 485 -1.98 -6.28 -23.60
N ASN A 486 -0.76 -6.78 -23.83
CA ASN A 486 0.15 -6.30 -24.88
C ASN A 486 -0.31 -6.63 -26.31
N ASN A 487 -1.31 -7.51 -26.44
CA ASN A 487 -1.91 -7.86 -27.73
C ASN A 487 -3.05 -6.90 -28.16
N VAL A 488 -3.34 -5.89 -27.33
CA VAL A 488 -4.32 -4.83 -27.62
C VAL A 488 -3.56 -3.59 -28.07
N GLU A 489 -3.84 -3.12 -29.25
CA GLU A 489 -3.17 -1.97 -29.84
C GLU A 489 -3.56 -0.68 -29.13
N ILE A 490 -2.57 0.15 -28.77
CA ILE A 490 -2.81 1.47 -28.19
C ILE A 490 -3.17 2.44 -29.32
N PRO A 491 -4.39 3.04 -29.31
CA PRO A 491 -4.77 3.97 -30.37
C PRO A 491 -3.88 5.23 -30.35
N THR A 492 -3.45 5.66 -31.52
CA THR A 492 -2.62 6.88 -31.66
C THR A 492 -3.39 8.19 -31.44
N SER A 493 -4.73 8.12 -31.44
CA SER A 493 -5.59 9.28 -31.20
C SER A 493 -6.92 8.86 -30.59
N VAL A 494 -7.42 9.67 -29.66
CA VAL A 494 -8.77 9.55 -29.11
C VAL A 494 -9.62 10.71 -29.64
N LYS A 495 -10.73 10.39 -30.31
CA LYS A 495 -11.73 11.40 -30.68
C LYS A 495 -12.76 11.50 -29.58
N SER A 496 -12.78 12.62 -28.88
CA SER A 496 -13.76 12.91 -27.83
C SER A 496 -14.40 14.27 -28.09
N SER A 497 -15.73 14.36 -28.02
CA SER A 497 -16.41 15.64 -27.97
C SER A 497 -16.64 16.00 -26.50
N LEU A 498 -15.77 16.87 -25.98
CA LEU A 498 -15.85 17.33 -24.60
C LEU A 498 -16.78 18.55 -24.52
N THR A 499 -17.89 18.39 -23.86
CA THR A 499 -18.76 19.53 -23.53
C THR A 499 -18.42 19.96 -22.10
N ILE A 500 -17.47 20.90 -21.99
CA ILE A 500 -17.02 21.43 -20.69
C ILE A 500 -17.92 22.63 -20.34
N LYS A 501 -18.86 22.44 -19.43
CA LYS A 501 -19.71 23.54 -18.89
C LYS A 501 -20.05 23.31 -17.42
N ARG A 502 -19.12 22.71 -16.63
CA ARG A 502 -19.34 22.51 -15.20
C ARG A 502 -18.71 23.66 -14.40
N ASP A 503 -19.27 23.96 -13.24
CA ASP A 503 -18.72 24.98 -12.32
C ASP A 503 -17.30 24.64 -11.89
N VAL A 504 -16.97 23.34 -11.76
CA VAL A 504 -15.62 22.85 -11.45
C VAL A 504 -14.63 23.24 -12.53
N ASP A 505 -14.95 23.06 -13.81
CA ASP A 505 -14.06 23.39 -14.94
C ASP A 505 -13.77 24.90 -14.98
N ARG A 506 -14.78 25.71 -14.65
CA ARG A 506 -14.61 27.16 -14.54
C ARG A 506 -13.71 27.54 -13.36
N SER A 507 -13.90 26.90 -12.21
CA SER A 507 -13.03 27.11 -11.04
C SER A 507 -11.58 26.79 -11.35
N ASN A 508 -11.33 25.60 -11.93
CA ASN A 508 -9.98 25.17 -12.31
C ASN A 508 -9.34 26.13 -13.35
N LYS A 509 -10.13 26.59 -14.34
CA LYS A 509 -9.63 27.55 -15.32
C LYS A 509 -9.22 28.88 -14.66
N LEU A 510 -10.02 29.38 -13.72
CA LEU A 510 -9.69 30.62 -12.99
C LEU A 510 -8.48 30.42 -12.10
N GLU A 511 -8.36 29.29 -11.45
CA GLU A 511 -7.22 28.92 -10.60
C GLU A 511 -5.93 28.87 -11.43
N ASN A 512 -5.93 28.23 -12.58
CA ASN A 512 -4.78 28.22 -13.48
C ASN A 512 -4.38 29.63 -13.95
N ILE A 513 -5.34 30.51 -14.26
CA ILE A 513 -5.07 31.90 -14.63
C ILE A 513 -4.34 32.64 -13.49
N ILE A 514 -4.73 32.39 -12.25
CA ILE A 514 -4.08 33.01 -11.09
C ILE A 514 -2.72 32.36 -10.81
N ALA A 515 -2.60 31.03 -10.94
CA ALA A 515 -1.34 30.33 -10.80
C ALA A 515 -0.29 30.82 -11.81
N GLU A 516 -0.66 30.95 -13.08
CA GLU A 516 0.20 31.53 -14.14
C GLU A 516 0.62 32.96 -13.82
N GLN A 517 -0.31 33.79 -13.33
CA GLN A 517 0.00 35.15 -12.88
C GLN A 517 1.03 35.14 -11.75
N LEU A 518 0.86 34.31 -10.74
CA LEU A 518 1.75 34.21 -9.59
C LEU A 518 3.14 33.70 -10.00
N VAL A 519 3.21 32.69 -10.86
CA VAL A 519 4.47 32.18 -11.42
C VAL A 519 5.18 33.27 -12.23
N GLY A 520 4.44 34.04 -13.04
CA GLY A 520 4.97 35.18 -13.77
C GLY A 520 5.51 36.32 -12.86
N GLN A 521 5.05 36.37 -11.61
CA GLN A 521 5.50 37.31 -10.57
C GLN A 521 6.61 36.73 -9.67
N GLY A 522 7.15 35.54 -10.01
CA GLY A 522 8.26 34.88 -9.33
C GLY A 522 7.86 34.04 -8.12
N PHE A 523 6.60 33.67 -7.98
CA PHE A 523 6.18 32.68 -7.02
C PHE A 523 6.49 31.26 -7.51
N ARG A 524 6.68 30.35 -6.56
CA ARG A 524 6.79 28.92 -6.78
C ARG A 524 5.59 28.23 -6.16
N GLU A 525 4.96 27.36 -6.89
CA GLU A 525 3.89 26.52 -6.37
C GLU A 525 4.47 25.47 -5.43
N ILE A 526 3.81 25.27 -4.30
CA ILE A 526 4.11 24.20 -3.35
C ILE A 526 2.86 23.33 -3.19
N LEU A 527 3.06 22.08 -2.85
CA LEU A 527 2.01 21.11 -2.58
C LEU A 527 2.33 20.39 -1.27
N ASN A 528 1.52 20.62 -0.26
CA ASN A 528 1.68 20.03 1.05
C ASN A 528 0.56 19.02 1.35
N ASN A 529 0.84 18.09 2.27
CA ASN A 529 -0.14 17.09 2.68
C ASN A 529 -1.37 17.76 3.31
N SER A 530 -2.55 17.21 3.05
CA SER A 530 -3.80 17.59 3.74
C SER A 530 -3.84 17.11 5.19
N LEU A 531 -3.06 16.07 5.52
CA LEU A 531 -2.87 15.61 6.89
C LEU A 531 -1.73 16.39 7.55
N THR A 532 -1.90 16.73 8.82
CA THR A 532 -0.95 17.54 9.59
C THR A 532 -0.98 17.17 11.07
N LYS A 533 -0.17 17.87 11.88
CA LYS A 533 -0.08 17.68 13.33
C LYS A 533 -1.17 18.47 14.06
N GLU A 534 -1.87 17.81 14.98
CA GLU A 534 -2.81 18.50 15.88
C GLU A 534 -2.12 19.58 16.71
N SER A 535 -0.88 19.35 17.15
CA SER A 535 -0.12 20.29 17.98
C SER A 535 0.16 21.66 17.34
N TYR A 536 0.06 21.77 16.01
CA TYR A 536 0.16 23.08 15.35
C TYR A 536 -0.98 24.02 15.68
N TYR A 537 -2.12 23.49 16.13
CA TYR A 537 -3.33 24.24 16.47
C TYR A 537 -3.42 24.58 17.96
N ASP A 538 -2.45 24.15 18.78
CA ASP A 538 -2.46 24.41 20.22
C ASP A 538 -2.45 25.90 20.53
N GLY A 539 -3.42 26.32 21.36
CA GLY A 539 -3.57 27.71 21.80
C GLY A 539 -4.14 28.67 20.76
N LEU A 540 -4.64 28.17 19.61
CA LEU A 540 -5.33 28.98 18.61
C LEU A 540 -6.84 29.02 18.88
N GLU A 541 -7.42 30.23 18.75
CA GLU A 541 -8.86 30.43 18.87
C GLU A 541 -9.57 30.35 17.51
N THR A 542 -8.96 30.90 16.46
CA THR A 542 -9.53 30.91 15.10
C THR A 542 -9.57 29.53 14.47
N TYR A 543 -8.62 28.68 14.80
CA TYR A 543 -8.53 27.29 14.34
C TYR A 543 -8.58 26.35 15.55
N ALA A 544 -9.75 26.33 16.20
CA ALA A 544 -9.94 25.60 17.46
C ALA A 544 -9.70 24.11 17.30
N PRO A 545 -8.93 23.45 18.20
CA PRO A 545 -8.70 22.00 18.16
C PRO A 545 -9.97 21.16 18.21
N ALA A 546 -11.07 21.69 18.77
CA ALA A 546 -12.38 21.03 18.79
C ALA A 546 -13.05 20.94 17.41
N GLU A 547 -12.62 21.75 16.45
CA GLU A 547 -13.15 21.77 15.08
C GLU A 547 -12.25 21.01 14.08
N LEU A 548 -11.21 20.33 14.57
CA LEU A 548 -10.33 19.50 13.75
C LEU A 548 -11.02 18.22 13.30
N VAL A 549 -10.81 17.86 12.06
CA VAL A 549 -11.16 16.53 11.52
C VAL A 549 -10.02 15.56 11.86
N ARG A 550 -10.29 14.63 12.79
CA ARG A 550 -9.31 13.65 13.26
C ARG A 550 -9.35 12.38 12.43
N VAL A 551 -8.19 11.81 12.18
CA VAL A 551 -8.04 10.50 11.52
C VAL A 551 -8.24 9.41 12.57
N LEU A 552 -9.06 8.40 12.27
CA LEU A 552 -9.38 7.31 13.20
C LEU A 552 -8.14 6.45 13.53
N ASN A 553 -7.36 6.10 12.50
CA ASN A 553 -6.15 5.27 12.61
C ASN A 553 -5.00 5.97 11.89
N PRO A 554 -4.38 7.01 12.48
CA PRO A 554 -3.30 7.74 11.84
C PRO A 554 -2.03 6.88 11.75
N LEU A 555 -1.30 7.00 10.66
CA LEU A 555 -0.01 6.32 10.48
C LEU A 555 1.05 6.81 11.47
N SER A 556 0.96 8.07 11.89
CA SER A 556 1.83 8.68 12.89
C SER A 556 1.12 9.85 13.59
N SER A 557 1.67 10.30 14.72
CA SER A 557 1.23 11.52 15.41
C SER A 557 1.38 12.78 14.57
N ASP A 558 2.24 12.74 13.56
CA ASP A 558 2.52 13.85 12.66
C ASP A 558 1.46 14.03 11.56
N LEU A 559 0.59 13.03 11.37
CA LEU A 559 -0.44 12.99 10.33
C LEU A 559 -1.81 12.59 10.93
N ASN A 560 -2.14 13.13 12.10
CA ASN A 560 -3.29 12.69 12.89
C ASN A 560 -4.57 13.52 12.69
N VAL A 561 -4.48 14.69 12.03
CA VAL A 561 -5.62 15.56 11.72
C VAL A 561 -5.57 16.11 10.31
N MET A 562 -6.72 16.54 9.77
CA MET A 562 -6.77 17.27 8.52
C MET A 562 -6.61 18.77 8.74
N ARG A 563 -5.90 19.44 7.84
CA ARG A 563 -5.59 20.88 7.93
C ARG A 563 -6.83 21.78 7.88
N GLN A 564 -6.89 22.79 8.76
CA GLN A 564 -7.89 23.87 8.74
C GLN A 564 -7.39 25.14 8.02
N THR A 565 -6.09 25.25 7.79
CA THR A 565 -5.45 26.35 7.06
C THR A 565 -4.27 25.81 6.25
N LEU A 566 -3.88 26.50 5.18
CA LEU A 566 -2.69 26.17 4.40
C LEU A 566 -1.40 26.64 5.07
N LEU A 567 -1.48 27.50 6.09
CA LEU A 567 -0.34 28.18 6.72
C LEU A 567 0.78 27.21 7.12
N PHE A 568 0.45 26.16 7.87
CA PHE A 568 1.46 25.30 8.51
C PHE A 568 2.28 24.49 7.52
N GLY A 569 1.65 23.92 6.48
CA GLY A 569 2.38 23.23 5.40
C GLY A 569 3.35 24.17 4.66
N GLY A 570 2.93 25.42 4.43
CA GLY A 570 3.81 26.43 3.85
C GLY A 570 4.97 26.83 4.79
N LEU A 571 4.76 26.87 6.11
CA LEU A 571 5.83 27.09 7.08
C LEU A 571 6.83 25.92 7.12
N GLU A 572 6.37 24.68 7.02
CA GLU A 572 7.26 23.51 6.87
C GLU A 572 8.12 23.63 5.60
N SER A 573 7.51 24.04 4.49
CA SER A 573 8.21 24.25 3.22
C SER A 573 9.24 25.41 3.33
N ILE A 574 8.92 26.50 4.03
CA ILE A 574 9.84 27.60 4.31
C ILE A 574 11.02 27.12 5.16
N ALA A 575 10.75 26.46 6.28
CA ALA A 575 11.78 25.91 7.17
C ALA A 575 12.74 24.98 6.41
N HIS A 576 12.19 24.08 5.59
CA HIS A 576 12.97 23.18 4.75
C HIS A 576 13.95 23.93 3.82
N ASN A 577 13.50 25.01 3.20
CA ASN A 577 14.33 25.80 2.28
C ASN A 577 15.34 26.69 3.03
N VAL A 578 14.92 27.34 4.12
CA VAL A 578 15.79 28.19 4.93
C VAL A 578 16.96 27.38 5.51
N ASN A 579 16.71 26.16 5.98
CA ASN A 579 17.75 25.24 6.47
C ASN A 579 18.75 24.86 5.37
N ARG A 580 18.36 24.98 4.08
CA ARG A 580 19.22 24.79 2.91
C ARG A 580 19.78 26.10 2.35
N LYS A 581 19.77 27.17 3.16
CA LYS A 581 20.32 28.49 2.84
C LYS A 581 19.54 29.29 1.78
N SER A 582 18.35 28.84 1.38
CA SER A 582 17.44 29.59 0.50
C SER A 582 16.48 30.41 1.37
N LYS A 583 16.76 31.70 1.54
CA LYS A 583 16.03 32.57 2.49
C LYS A 583 14.97 33.45 1.85
N ASN A 584 15.12 33.78 0.53
CA ASN A 584 14.25 34.70 -0.19
C ASN A 584 13.19 33.89 -0.95
N LEU A 585 12.00 33.73 -0.35
CA LEU A 585 11.00 32.80 -0.86
C LEU A 585 9.67 33.48 -1.13
N ARG A 586 9.05 33.12 -2.24
CA ARG A 586 7.67 33.44 -2.61
C ARG A 586 6.97 32.15 -2.98
N PHE A 587 6.06 31.69 -2.14
CA PHE A 587 5.32 30.44 -2.32
C PHE A 587 3.83 30.71 -2.47
N PHE A 588 3.16 29.87 -3.23
CA PHE A 588 1.72 29.75 -3.22
C PHE A 588 1.29 28.28 -3.24
N GLU A 589 0.13 28.02 -2.67
CA GLU A 589 -0.52 26.71 -2.70
C GLU A 589 -2.00 26.89 -2.91
N THR A 590 -2.61 26.03 -3.73
CA THR A 590 -4.05 25.89 -3.81
C THR A 590 -4.46 24.58 -3.14
N GLY A 591 -5.46 24.61 -2.30
CA GLY A 591 -5.82 23.40 -1.58
C GLY A 591 -7.08 23.49 -0.73
N ASN A 592 -7.58 22.32 -0.36
CA ASN A 592 -8.73 22.21 0.53
C ASN A 592 -8.29 22.29 2.00
N CYS A 593 -9.13 22.93 2.81
CA CYS A 593 -9.09 22.93 4.25
C CYS A 593 -10.39 22.32 4.78
N TYR A 594 -10.33 21.68 5.95
CA TYR A 594 -11.38 20.79 6.44
C TYR A 594 -11.80 21.19 7.85
N TYR A 595 -13.10 21.09 8.13
CA TYR A 595 -13.68 21.54 9.39
C TYR A 595 -14.69 20.53 9.91
N TYR A 596 -14.71 20.36 11.22
CA TYR A 596 -15.69 19.57 11.96
C TYR A 596 -16.57 20.48 12.82
N ASN A 597 -17.88 20.27 12.79
CA ASN A 597 -18.84 20.99 13.61
C ASN A 597 -19.76 20.00 14.35
N SER A 598 -19.47 19.77 15.62
CA SER A 598 -20.20 18.83 16.47
C SER A 598 -21.71 19.12 16.57
N LYS A 599 -22.13 20.39 16.46
CA LYS A 599 -23.54 20.79 16.50
C LYS A 599 -24.37 20.32 15.30
N LYS A 600 -23.69 19.93 14.21
CA LYS A 600 -24.34 19.42 12.98
C LYS A 600 -24.28 17.90 12.90
N HIS A 601 -23.67 17.22 13.87
CA HIS A 601 -23.61 15.77 13.92
C HIS A 601 -24.94 15.21 14.42
N THR A 602 -25.55 14.33 13.63
CA THR A 602 -26.74 13.55 14.01
C THR A 602 -26.50 12.08 13.67
N ALA A 603 -27.17 11.16 14.39
CA ALA A 603 -27.01 9.72 14.17
C ALA A 603 -27.37 9.32 12.72
N ASP A 604 -28.41 9.94 12.14
CA ASP A 604 -28.88 9.63 10.79
C ASP A 604 -28.06 10.35 9.69
N HIS A 605 -27.33 11.43 10.02
CA HIS A 605 -26.58 12.25 9.07
C HIS A 605 -25.24 12.71 9.65
N SER A 606 -24.40 11.76 10.01
CA SER A 606 -23.08 12.03 10.61
C SER A 606 -22.16 12.89 9.73
N LEU A 607 -22.25 12.76 8.40
CA LEU A 607 -21.45 13.52 7.44
C LEU A 607 -21.77 15.03 7.42
N ASN A 608 -22.94 15.46 7.89
CA ASN A 608 -23.31 16.89 7.94
C ASN A 608 -22.42 17.70 8.91
N ALA A 609 -21.73 17.02 9.83
CA ALA A 609 -20.76 17.63 10.72
C ALA A 609 -19.45 18.06 10.03
N TYR A 610 -19.17 17.52 8.86
CA TYR A 610 -17.93 17.78 8.12
C TYR A 610 -18.16 18.75 7.00
N SER A 611 -17.21 19.63 6.78
CA SER A 611 -17.21 20.57 5.65
C SER A 611 -15.79 20.81 5.15
N GLN A 612 -15.70 21.20 3.88
CA GLN A 612 -14.45 21.63 3.27
C GLN A 612 -14.64 22.92 2.48
N ALA A 613 -13.56 23.68 2.36
CA ALA A 613 -13.50 24.85 1.51
C ALA A 613 -12.13 24.91 0.82
N HIS A 614 -12.12 25.46 -0.39
CA HIS A 614 -10.90 25.61 -1.18
C HIS A 614 -10.30 26.99 -0.95
N PHE A 615 -8.97 27.04 -0.75
CA PHE A 615 -8.22 28.24 -0.46
C PHE A 615 -7.01 28.38 -1.38
N ILE A 616 -6.51 29.61 -1.49
CA ILE A 616 -5.19 29.91 -2.02
C ILE A 616 -4.39 30.56 -0.91
N GLY A 617 -3.24 29.97 -0.57
CA GLY A 617 -2.27 30.54 0.37
C GLY A 617 -1.10 31.18 -0.38
N LEU A 618 -0.64 32.33 0.12
CA LEU A 618 0.55 33.03 -0.39
C LEU A 618 1.52 33.24 0.76
N TRP A 619 2.79 32.94 0.58
CA TRP A 619 3.84 33.15 1.57
C TRP A 619 4.96 33.99 0.96
N LEU A 620 5.41 35.00 1.68
CA LEU A 620 6.56 35.82 1.35
C LEU A 620 7.49 35.88 2.54
N THR A 621 8.79 35.71 2.30
CA THR A 621 9.80 35.84 3.37
C THR A 621 11.17 36.19 2.78
N GLY A 622 12.03 36.81 3.61
CA GLY A 622 13.36 37.28 3.22
C GLY A 622 13.34 38.59 2.46
N ASN A 623 14.20 38.74 1.45
CA ASN A 623 14.31 39.96 0.66
C ASN A 623 13.43 39.91 -0.58
N HIS A 624 12.77 40.99 -0.91
CA HIS A 624 12.10 41.24 -2.17
C HIS A 624 13.11 41.45 -3.29
N ILE A 625 14.11 42.29 -3.04
CA ILE A 625 15.24 42.54 -3.93
C ILE A 625 16.51 42.17 -3.19
N GLU A 626 17.30 41.27 -3.80
CA GLU A 626 18.61 40.92 -3.27
C GLU A 626 19.63 42.00 -3.66
N GLY A 627 20.48 42.37 -2.71
CA GLY A 627 21.46 43.44 -2.91
C GLY A 627 22.47 43.09 -3.97
N SER A 628 22.79 44.09 -4.78
CA SER A 628 23.78 44.00 -5.82
C SER A 628 24.54 45.36 -5.91
N TRP A 629 25.46 45.45 -6.84
CA TRP A 629 26.15 46.73 -7.09
C TRP A 629 25.19 47.86 -7.54
N ALA A 630 24.01 47.50 -8.10
CA ALA A 630 23.04 48.44 -8.64
C ALA A 630 21.86 48.73 -7.68
N HIS A 631 21.63 47.84 -6.73
CA HIS A 631 20.48 47.92 -5.82
C HIS A 631 20.86 47.56 -4.37
N ALA A 632 20.29 48.28 -3.41
CA ALA A 632 20.33 47.86 -2.04
C ALA A 632 19.39 46.70 -1.77
N ASN A 633 19.64 45.92 -0.68
CA ASN A 633 18.67 44.93 -0.21
C ASN A 633 17.35 45.65 0.15
N GLU A 634 16.27 45.06 -0.36
CA GLU A 634 14.92 45.50 0.02
C GLU A 634 14.19 44.30 0.68
N ALA A 635 13.88 44.43 1.94
CA ALA A 635 13.15 43.41 2.66
C ALA A 635 11.71 43.29 2.15
N THR A 636 11.18 42.06 2.14
CA THR A 636 9.76 41.81 1.87
C THR A 636 8.88 42.53 2.89
N SER A 637 7.71 43.00 2.47
CA SER A 637 6.78 43.72 3.30
C SER A 637 5.32 43.28 3.12
N VAL A 638 4.48 43.65 4.09
CA VAL A 638 3.03 43.40 3.98
C VAL A 638 2.40 44.15 2.81
N TYR A 639 3.01 45.28 2.37
CA TYR A 639 2.51 46.06 1.24
C TYR A 639 2.66 45.31 -0.07
N GLN A 640 3.75 44.58 -0.25
CA GLN A 640 3.96 43.72 -1.42
C GLN A 640 2.95 42.56 -1.43
N LEU A 641 2.75 41.89 -0.29
CA LEU A 641 1.75 40.85 -0.18
C LEU A 641 0.36 41.38 -0.53
N LYS A 642 0.00 42.57 0.03
CA LYS A 642 -1.26 43.24 -0.28
C LYS A 642 -1.38 43.53 -1.78
N ALA A 643 -0.32 44.02 -2.43
CA ALA A 643 -0.33 44.29 -3.88
C ALA A 643 -0.61 43.02 -4.70
N TYR A 644 0.02 41.89 -4.37
CA TYR A 644 -0.26 40.60 -5.02
C TYR A 644 -1.71 40.17 -4.84
N VAL A 645 -2.25 40.25 -3.63
CA VAL A 645 -3.65 39.91 -3.35
C VAL A 645 -4.60 40.83 -4.12
N MET A 646 -4.37 42.16 -4.13
CA MET A 646 -5.23 43.06 -4.87
C MET A 646 -5.16 42.84 -6.39
N ASN A 647 -3.99 42.52 -6.93
CA ASN A 647 -3.83 42.11 -8.35
C ASN A 647 -4.60 40.84 -8.69
N ILE A 648 -4.65 39.83 -7.78
CA ILE A 648 -5.49 38.63 -7.96
C ILE A 648 -6.96 39.03 -8.05
N LEU A 649 -7.44 39.86 -7.12
CA LEU A 649 -8.84 40.30 -7.09
C LEU A 649 -9.21 41.09 -8.36
N VAL A 650 -8.35 42.00 -8.81
CA VAL A 650 -8.54 42.77 -10.06
C VAL A 650 -8.55 41.82 -11.27
N ARG A 651 -7.62 40.86 -11.33
CA ARG A 651 -7.55 39.85 -12.41
C ARG A 651 -8.82 39.02 -12.50
N LEU A 652 -9.45 38.73 -11.36
CA LEU A 652 -10.73 38.06 -11.29
C LEU A 652 -11.93 38.97 -11.61
N GLY A 653 -11.70 40.28 -11.83
CA GLY A 653 -12.75 41.24 -12.17
C GLY A 653 -13.47 41.84 -10.96
N TYR A 654 -12.86 41.81 -9.78
CA TYR A 654 -13.39 42.56 -8.63
C TYR A 654 -13.08 44.03 -8.69
N GLU A 655 -14.07 44.86 -8.46
CA GLU A 655 -13.89 46.29 -8.25
C GLU A 655 -13.42 46.56 -6.83
N LEU A 656 -12.19 47.02 -6.64
CA LEU A 656 -11.61 47.27 -5.31
C LEU A 656 -12.39 48.33 -4.50
N GLY A 657 -12.98 49.34 -5.16
CA GLY A 657 -13.85 50.33 -4.50
C GLY A 657 -15.14 49.77 -3.88
N GLY A 658 -15.51 48.54 -4.19
CA GLY A 658 -16.64 47.83 -3.62
C GLY A 658 -16.29 46.92 -2.45
N MET A 659 -15.03 46.81 -2.12
CA MET A 659 -14.54 46.00 -1.00
C MET A 659 -14.25 46.84 0.22
N ARG A 660 -14.33 46.22 1.40
CA ARG A 660 -13.94 46.85 2.66
C ARG A 660 -12.62 46.25 3.11
N ILE A 661 -11.64 47.09 3.35
CA ILE A 661 -10.37 46.74 3.98
C ILE A 661 -10.46 47.19 5.45
N GLY A 662 -10.24 46.27 6.37
CA GLY A 662 -10.27 46.49 7.80
C GLY A 662 -9.17 45.71 8.51
N GLN A 663 -9.13 45.87 9.82
CA GLN A 663 -8.24 45.07 10.65
C GLN A 663 -8.68 43.60 10.64
N GLY A 664 -7.73 42.69 10.53
CA GLY A 664 -7.97 41.24 10.67
C GLY A 664 -8.11 40.85 12.14
N SER A 665 -8.72 39.70 12.37
CA SER A 665 -8.98 39.17 13.72
C SER A 665 -8.37 37.78 13.95
N ASN A 666 -7.70 37.21 12.95
CA ASN A 666 -7.13 35.87 13.05
C ASN A 666 -5.84 35.87 13.90
N ASP A 667 -5.80 35.04 14.90
CA ASP A 667 -4.73 34.99 15.93
C ASP A 667 -3.41 34.34 15.42
N ILE A 668 -3.40 33.80 14.18
CA ILE A 668 -2.13 33.41 13.53
C ILE A 668 -1.23 34.63 13.15
N PHE A 669 -1.79 35.83 13.15
CA PHE A 669 -1.07 37.04 12.74
C PHE A 669 -0.66 37.92 13.93
N ALA A 670 0.52 38.47 13.88
CA ALA A 670 0.92 39.58 14.77
C ALA A 670 0.20 40.89 14.40
N LYS A 671 0.03 41.14 13.10
CA LYS A 671 -0.74 42.24 12.52
C LYS A 671 -1.35 41.78 11.23
N SER A 672 -2.64 42.01 11.01
CA SER A 672 -3.32 41.57 9.79
C SER A 672 -4.32 42.59 9.27
N LEU A 673 -4.63 42.44 8.00
CA LEU A 673 -5.71 43.11 7.29
C LEU A 673 -6.69 42.07 6.79
N SER A 674 -7.97 42.41 6.82
CA SER A 674 -9.03 41.63 6.19
C SER A 674 -9.60 42.38 4.99
N VAL A 675 -9.88 41.64 3.92
CA VAL A 675 -10.60 42.13 2.74
C VAL A 675 -11.96 41.48 2.71
N SER A 676 -13.01 42.28 2.87
CA SER A 676 -14.39 41.79 2.94
C SER A 676 -15.23 42.31 1.78
N ASP A 677 -16.30 41.62 1.47
CA ASP A 677 -17.31 42.11 0.52
C ASP A 677 -18.20 43.21 1.16
N ARG A 678 -19.13 43.76 0.37
CA ARG A 678 -20.08 44.78 0.80
C ARG A 678 -20.95 44.35 2.00
N ASN A 679 -21.14 43.03 2.16
CA ASN A 679 -21.94 42.44 3.24
C ASN A 679 -21.08 42.15 4.51
N GLY A 680 -19.80 42.48 4.50
CA GLY A 680 -18.87 42.24 5.60
C GLY A 680 -18.32 40.82 5.68
N LYS A 681 -18.52 39.97 4.64
CA LYS A 681 -18.00 38.62 4.62
C LYS A 681 -16.51 38.66 4.20
N VAL A 682 -15.63 38.17 5.07
CA VAL A 682 -14.18 38.12 4.81
C VAL A 682 -13.89 37.16 3.67
N LEU A 683 -13.19 37.64 2.65
CA LEU A 683 -12.76 36.91 1.46
C LEU A 683 -11.27 36.59 1.50
N VAL A 684 -10.50 37.49 2.10
CA VAL A 684 -9.03 37.35 2.24
C VAL A 684 -8.64 37.89 3.60
N GLU A 685 -7.72 37.20 4.25
CA GLU A 685 -6.98 37.71 5.37
C GLU A 685 -5.48 37.63 5.09
N LEU A 686 -4.73 38.68 5.42
CA LEU A 686 -3.30 38.77 5.12
C LEU A 686 -2.57 39.57 6.21
N GLY A 687 -1.32 39.20 6.47
CA GLY A 687 -0.55 39.88 7.48
C GLY A 687 0.83 39.30 7.75
N LEU A 688 1.45 39.77 8.81
CA LEU A 688 2.68 39.24 9.39
C LEU A 688 2.31 38.09 10.32
N VAL A 689 2.82 36.91 10.07
CA VAL A 689 2.62 35.75 10.95
C VAL A 689 3.23 36.00 12.34
N ALA A 690 2.51 35.61 13.38
CA ALA A 690 2.95 35.78 14.74
C ALA A 690 4.25 35.02 15.03
N LYS A 691 5.20 35.65 15.73
CA LYS A 691 6.50 35.04 16.08
C LYS A 691 6.34 33.74 16.86
N ALA A 692 5.32 33.65 17.71
CA ALA A 692 5.00 32.45 18.46
C ALA A 692 4.68 31.24 17.56
N ILE A 693 4.18 31.49 16.34
CA ILE A 693 3.89 30.44 15.33
C ILE A 693 5.14 30.09 14.53
N THR A 694 5.85 31.10 13.98
CA THR A 694 7.06 30.84 13.18
C THR A 694 8.15 30.14 13.98
N SER A 695 8.24 30.42 15.29
CA SER A 695 9.18 29.75 16.20
C SER A 695 8.90 28.26 16.40
N ARG A 696 7.66 27.77 16.17
CA ARG A 696 7.34 26.32 16.19
C ARG A 696 8.01 25.55 15.05
N PHE A 697 8.45 26.27 14.02
CA PHE A 697 9.11 25.75 12.81
C PHE A 697 10.59 26.15 12.71
N ASP A 698 11.17 26.71 13.77
CA ASP A 698 12.54 27.23 13.79
C ASP A 698 12.82 28.29 12.69
N ILE A 699 11.80 29.10 12.38
CA ILE A 699 11.90 30.20 11.41
C ILE A 699 12.13 31.51 12.15
N ASP A 700 13.34 32.09 12.00
CA ASP A 700 13.72 33.35 12.63
C ASP A 700 13.30 34.59 11.86
N GLN A 701 13.23 34.48 10.53
CA GLN A 701 12.87 35.61 9.67
C GLN A 701 11.35 35.86 9.65
N GLU A 702 10.95 37.07 9.31
CA GLU A 702 9.56 37.44 9.15
C GLU A 702 8.91 36.68 7.99
N VAL A 703 7.70 36.18 8.22
CA VAL A 703 6.88 35.54 7.20
C VAL A 703 5.58 36.31 7.05
N TYR A 704 5.30 36.73 5.85
CA TYR A 704 4.04 37.35 5.47
C TYR A 704 3.16 36.31 4.79
N TYR A 705 1.93 36.14 5.23
CA TYR A 705 0.97 35.15 4.75
C TYR A 705 -0.34 35.80 4.34
N ALA A 706 -0.93 35.31 3.25
CA ALA A 706 -2.29 35.63 2.88
C ALA A 706 -3.08 34.34 2.61
N GLU A 707 -4.31 34.28 3.10
CA GLU A 707 -5.24 33.19 2.86
C GLU A 707 -6.48 33.74 2.14
N ILE A 708 -6.74 33.22 0.95
CA ILE A 708 -7.81 33.64 0.06
C ILE A 708 -8.85 32.54 0.01
N ASN A 709 -10.08 32.80 0.44
CA ASN A 709 -11.16 31.83 0.35
C ASN A 709 -11.66 31.72 -1.11
N TRP A 710 -11.05 30.79 -1.85
CA TRP A 710 -11.35 30.57 -3.27
C TRP A 710 -12.80 30.14 -3.50
N SER A 711 -13.32 29.26 -2.66
CA SER A 711 -14.72 28.80 -2.75
C SER A 711 -15.71 29.94 -2.65
N MET A 712 -15.45 30.94 -1.82
CA MET A 712 -16.32 32.10 -1.69
C MET A 712 -16.16 33.11 -2.84
N LEU A 713 -14.91 33.32 -3.29
CA LEU A 713 -14.63 34.19 -4.42
C LEU A 713 -15.32 33.69 -5.68
N THR A 714 -15.13 32.43 -6.06
CA THR A 714 -15.63 31.89 -7.31
C THR A 714 -17.17 31.85 -7.38
N LYS A 715 -17.86 31.61 -6.26
CA LYS A 715 -19.34 31.71 -6.20
C LYS A 715 -19.87 33.08 -6.61
N LYS A 716 -19.13 34.15 -6.35
CA LYS A 716 -19.58 35.53 -6.66
C LYS A 716 -19.24 35.96 -8.08
N LEU A 717 -18.24 35.32 -8.70
CA LEU A 717 -17.79 35.63 -10.05
C LEU A 717 -18.72 35.15 -11.16
N GLN A 718 -19.76 34.40 -10.87
CA GLN A 718 -20.68 33.85 -11.87
C GLN A 718 -21.40 34.91 -12.73
N LYS A 719 -21.39 36.18 -12.31
CA LYS A 719 -22.08 37.28 -12.97
C LYS A 719 -21.16 38.38 -13.53
N ASN A 720 -19.83 38.20 -13.40
CA ASN A 720 -18.92 39.23 -13.91
C ASN A 720 -18.78 39.13 -15.44
N THR A 721 -19.11 40.21 -16.10
CA THR A 721 -18.90 40.38 -17.54
C THR A 721 -17.73 41.35 -17.76
N VAL A 722 -16.81 40.96 -18.66
CA VAL A 722 -15.73 41.88 -19.10
C VAL A 722 -16.39 42.98 -19.94
N SER A 723 -16.18 44.24 -19.56
CA SER A 723 -16.62 45.38 -20.32
C SER A 723 -15.42 46.19 -20.77
N PHE A 724 -15.43 46.60 -22.04
CA PHE A 724 -14.44 47.50 -22.59
C PHE A 724 -14.93 48.94 -22.44
N LYS A 725 -14.02 49.84 -22.01
CA LYS A 725 -14.25 51.30 -22.00
C LYS A 725 -13.05 51.96 -22.65
N GLU A 726 -13.32 52.87 -23.56
CA GLU A 726 -12.26 53.66 -24.17
C GLU A 726 -11.52 54.54 -23.12
N ILE A 727 -10.22 54.67 -23.32
CA ILE A 727 -9.40 55.57 -22.51
C ILE A 727 -9.82 57.02 -22.78
N SER A 728 -10.01 57.80 -21.73
CA SER A 728 -10.39 59.20 -21.87
C SER A 728 -9.37 59.97 -22.68
N LYS A 729 -9.88 60.76 -23.66
CA LYS A 729 -9.08 61.69 -24.47
C LYS A 729 -8.67 62.97 -23.70
N TYR A 730 -9.28 63.21 -22.55
CA TYR A 730 -9.07 64.43 -21.75
C TYR A 730 -8.07 64.15 -20.63
N PRO A 731 -7.05 65.05 -20.41
CA PRO A 731 -6.03 64.84 -19.40
C PRO A 731 -6.62 64.87 -17.98
N ALA A 732 -6.02 64.08 -17.09
CA ALA A 732 -6.29 64.15 -15.67
C ALA A 732 -5.50 65.32 -15.04
N VAL A 733 -6.04 65.89 -13.98
CA VAL A 733 -5.38 66.94 -13.18
C VAL A 733 -5.03 66.35 -11.83
N SER A 734 -3.77 66.52 -11.40
CA SER A 734 -3.27 66.04 -10.12
C SER A 734 -3.13 67.21 -9.17
N ARG A 735 -3.49 67.04 -7.88
CA ARG A 735 -3.36 68.01 -6.78
C ARG A 735 -2.87 67.31 -5.53
N ASP A 736 -1.87 67.85 -4.90
CA ASP A 736 -1.27 67.40 -3.67
C ASP A 736 -1.76 68.21 -2.47
N LEU A 737 -1.99 67.50 -1.38
CA LEU A 737 -2.27 68.12 -0.07
C LEU A 737 -1.36 67.48 0.98
N ALA A 738 -0.73 68.31 1.80
CA ALA A 738 -0.07 67.89 3.01
C ALA A 738 -1.04 68.09 4.19
N LEU A 739 -1.49 66.99 4.76
CA LEU A 739 -2.52 66.94 5.79
C LEU A 739 -1.88 66.62 7.15
N LEU A 740 -1.97 67.54 8.10
CA LEU A 740 -1.63 67.30 9.50
C LEU A 740 -2.85 66.71 10.19
N ILE A 741 -2.72 65.46 10.68
CA ILE A 741 -3.82 64.69 11.27
C ILE A 741 -3.40 64.01 12.55
N ASP A 742 -4.34 63.52 13.33
CA ASP A 742 -4.08 62.70 14.52
C ASP A 742 -3.46 61.35 14.13
N LYS A 743 -2.57 60.79 14.94
CA LYS A 743 -1.89 59.50 14.67
C LYS A 743 -2.85 58.35 14.45
N ASN A 744 -4.04 58.38 15.07
CA ASN A 744 -5.07 57.33 14.94
C ASN A 744 -5.90 57.43 13.64
N VAL A 745 -5.78 58.53 12.87
CA VAL A 745 -6.49 58.66 11.60
C VAL A 745 -5.88 57.73 10.54
N GLU A 746 -6.68 56.87 10.00
CA GLU A 746 -6.27 55.98 8.91
C GLU A 746 -6.44 56.60 7.53
N PHE A 747 -5.57 56.26 6.58
CA PHE A 747 -5.66 56.74 5.19
C PHE A 747 -7.01 56.43 4.55
N ALA A 748 -7.57 55.25 4.86
CA ALA A 748 -8.88 54.81 4.35
C ALA A 748 -10.00 55.81 4.71
N GLN A 749 -9.94 56.50 5.85
CA GLN A 749 -10.92 57.48 6.23
C GLN A 749 -10.80 58.76 5.35
N ILE A 750 -9.56 59.18 5.03
CA ILE A 750 -9.29 60.29 4.11
C ILE A 750 -9.81 59.94 2.70
N GLU A 751 -9.48 58.77 2.19
CA GLU A 751 -9.96 58.31 0.88
C GLU A 751 -11.47 58.26 0.82
N GLN A 752 -12.14 57.71 1.85
CA GLN A 752 -13.61 57.64 1.93
C GLN A 752 -14.26 59.00 1.93
N ILE A 753 -13.74 59.93 2.69
CA ILE A 753 -14.27 61.29 2.76
C ILE A 753 -14.08 62.01 1.41
N ALA A 754 -12.90 61.88 0.81
CA ALA A 754 -12.64 62.47 -0.50
C ALA A 754 -13.56 61.90 -1.60
N ARG A 755 -13.76 60.59 -1.66
CA ARG A 755 -14.66 59.93 -2.63
C ARG A 755 -16.15 60.27 -2.39
N ASN A 756 -16.53 60.45 -1.13
CA ASN A 756 -17.86 60.93 -0.79
C ASN A 756 -18.08 62.40 -1.13
N SER A 757 -17.01 63.20 -1.09
CA SER A 757 -17.05 64.62 -1.46
C SER A 757 -17.14 64.84 -2.96
N GLU A 758 -16.48 63.98 -3.75
CA GLU A 758 -16.55 64.03 -5.22
C GLU A 758 -16.62 62.59 -5.76
N LYS A 759 -17.79 62.18 -6.26
CA LYS A 759 -18.06 60.80 -6.70
C LYS A 759 -17.77 60.54 -8.18
N LYS A 760 -17.71 61.57 -9.03
CA LYS A 760 -17.61 61.42 -10.47
C LYS A 760 -16.24 61.79 -11.02
N LEU A 761 -15.71 62.89 -10.58
CA LEU A 761 -14.48 63.43 -11.14
C LEU A 761 -13.22 63.01 -10.40
N LEU A 762 -13.31 62.59 -9.14
CA LEU A 762 -12.17 62.07 -8.39
C LEU A 762 -11.92 60.61 -8.82
N LYS A 763 -10.80 60.38 -9.53
CA LYS A 763 -10.45 59.05 -10.05
C LYS A 763 -9.57 58.29 -9.09
N LYS A 764 -8.58 58.96 -8.44
CA LYS A 764 -7.59 58.32 -7.60
C LYS A 764 -7.26 59.20 -6.41
N VAL A 765 -6.97 58.57 -5.27
CA VAL A 765 -6.43 59.16 -4.04
C VAL A 765 -5.23 58.33 -3.64
N GLU A 766 -4.07 58.94 -3.54
CA GLU A 766 -2.81 58.22 -3.26
C GLU A 766 -2.07 58.85 -2.12
N LEU A 767 -1.61 58.05 -1.19
CA LEU A 767 -0.70 58.46 -0.11
C LEU A 767 0.74 58.25 -0.65
N PHE A 768 1.51 59.32 -0.80
CA PHE A 768 2.86 59.21 -1.34
C PHE A 768 3.97 59.55 -0.36
N ASP A 769 3.62 60.20 0.80
CA ASP A 769 4.56 60.41 1.89
C ASP A 769 3.88 60.40 3.25
N VAL A 770 4.58 59.85 4.26
CA VAL A 770 4.18 59.78 5.65
C VAL A 770 5.31 60.32 6.52
N TYR A 771 5.06 61.41 7.22
CA TYR A 771 6.04 61.99 8.12
C TYR A 771 5.56 61.94 9.55
N GLU A 772 6.35 61.30 10.42
CA GLU A 772 6.15 61.19 11.87
C GLU A 772 7.46 61.58 12.57
N GLY A 773 7.77 62.90 12.65
CA GLY A 773 9.02 63.35 13.22
C GLY A 773 8.84 64.49 14.22
N ASP A 774 9.93 64.88 14.91
CA ASP A 774 9.98 65.79 16.00
C ASP A 774 9.50 67.24 15.68
N ASN A 775 9.36 67.55 14.39
CA ASN A 775 8.87 68.85 13.91
C ASN A 775 7.33 68.93 13.84
N LEU A 776 6.62 67.92 14.36
CA LEU A 776 5.15 67.88 14.43
C LEU A 776 4.66 68.03 15.88
N PRO A 777 3.45 68.58 16.11
CA PRO A 777 2.82 68.53 17.41
C PRO A 777 2.67 67.13 17.93
N GLU A 778 2.80 66.95 19.23
CA GLU A 778 2.64 65.64 19.86
C GLU A 778 1.28 65.00 19.53
N GLY A 779 1.28 63.72 19.20
CA GLY A 779 0.07 62.99 18.81
C GLY A 779 -0.38 63.20 17.35
N LYS A 780 0.39 63.96 16.54
CA LYS A 780 0.10 64.23 15.13
C LYS A 780 1.05 63.51 14.18
N LYS A 781 0.58 63.29 12.95
CA LYS A 781 1.36 62.83 11.80
C LYS A 781 0.97 63.67 10.58
N SER A 782 1.85 63.69 9.58
CA SER A 782 1.57 64.35 8.30
C SER A 782 1.46 63.31 7.17
N TYR A 783 0.38 63.39 6.43
CA TYR A 783 0.20 62.64 5.20
C TYR A 783 0.27 63.54 3.99
N ALA A 784 1.12 63.21 3.03
CA ALA A 784 1.11 63.85 1.73
C ALA A 784 0.25 62.98 0.77
N VAL A 785 -0.86 63.54 0.34
CA VAL A 785 -1.90 62.84 -0.41
C VAL A 785 -2.10 63.49 -1.75
N ASN A 786 -2.04 62.68 -2.81
CA ASN A 786 -2.31 63.10 -4.16
C ASN A 786 -3.77 62.77 -4.55
N PHE A 787 -4.45 63.71 -5.17
CA PHE A 787 -5.81 63.58 -5.68
C PHE A 787 -5.80 63.76 -7.17
N VAL A 788 -6.20 62.71 -7.92
CA VAL A 788 -6.28 62.71 -9.38
C VAL A 788 -7.74 62.93 -9.82
N LEU A 789 -7.98 64.05 -10.48
CA LEU A 789 -9.29 64.45 -10.96
C LEU A 789 -9.34 64.37 -12.48
N GLN A 790 -10.43 63.84 -13.05
CA GLN A 790 -10.61 63.75 -14.49
C GLN A 790 -12.09 63.79 -14.87
N ASP A 791 -12.42 64.62 -15.85
CA ASP A 791 -13.70 64.60 -16.54
C ASP A 791 -13.51 63.82 -17.87
N GLU A 792 -14.31 62.77 -18.09
CA GLU A 792 -14.21 61.94 -19.28
C GLU A 792 -14.83 62.60 -20.50
N THR A 793 -15.54 63.71 -20.34
CA THR A 793 -16.28 64.39 -21.40
C THR A 793 -15.67 65.73 -21.85
N LYS A 794 -14.80 66.31 -21.03
CA LYS A 794 -14.14 67.60 -21.30
C LYS A 794 -12.89 67.81 -20.47
N THR A 795 -12.03 68.71 -20.88
CA THR A 795 -10.87 69.18 -20.09
C THR A 795 -11.33 69.99 -18.88
N MET A 796 -10.83 69.60 -17.71
CA MET A 796 -11.08 70.38 -16.47
C MET A 796 -10.34 71.68 -16.46
N ASN A 797 -10.98 72.71 -15.91
CA ASN A 797 -10.34 74.02 -15.70
C ASN A 797 -9.98 74.22 -14.22
N ASP A 798 -9.05 75.13 -13.92
CA ASP A 798 -8.54 75.40 -12.55
C ASP A 798 -9.68 75.77 -11.60
N LYS A 799 -10.68 76.58 -12.01
CA LYS A 799 -11.80 76.91 -11.16
C LYS A 799 -12.62 75.72 -10.70
N GLN A 800 -12.84 74.73 -11.54
CA GLN A 800 -13.54 73.51 -11.21
C GLN A 800 -12.70 72.64 -10.27
N THR A 801 -11.42 72.48 -10.58
CA THR A 801 -10.49 71.71 -9.76
C THR A 801 -10.38 72.30 -8.36
N ASP A 802 -10.17 73.61 -8.24
CA ASP A 802 -10.07 74.29 -6.95
C ASP A 802 -11.36 74.24 -6.12
N ALA A 803 -12.51 74.31 -6.76
CA ALA A 803 -13.79 74.15 -6.07
C ALA A 803 -13.95 72.75 -5.47
N ILE A 804 -13.55 71.70 -6.22
CA ILE A 804 -13.57 70.30 -5.72
C ILE A 804 -12.58 70.14 -4.57
N MET A 805 -11.35 70.61 -4.74
CA MET A 805 -10.32 70.52 -3.70
C MET A 805 -10.73 71.27 -2.43
N LYS A 806 -11.28 72.46 -2.53
CA LYS A 806 -11.83 73.17 -1.38
C LYS A 806 -12.92 72.41 -0.65
N LYS A 807 -13.80 71.72 -1.39
CA LYS A 807 -14.84 70.88 -0.81
C LYS A 807 -14.28 69.68 -0.10
N ILE A 808 -13.26 69.01 -0.68
CA ILE A 808 -12.56 67.88 -0.08
C ILE A 808 -11.89 68.32 1.23
N VAL A 809 -11.10 69.41 1.21
CA VAL A 809 -10.39 69.95 2.35
C VAL A 809 -11.37 70.30 3.48
N ALA A 810 -12.44 71.04 3.18
CA ALA A 810 -13.45 71.40 4.20
C ALA A 810 -14.10 70.19 4.86
N ASN A 811 -14.32 69.09 4.10
CA ASN A 811 -14.87 67.84 4.65
C ASN A 811 -13.83 67.09 5.50
N LEU A 812 -12.57 67.07 5.10
CA LEU A 812 -11.47 66.48 5.88
C LEU A 812 -11.22 67.25 7.21
N GLU A 813 -11.23 68.59 7.16
CA GLU A 813 -11.15 69.45 8.36
C GLU A 813 -12.32 69.18 9.32
N LYS A 814 -13.56 69.16 8.78
CA LYS A 814 -14.77 68.98 9.59
C LYS A 814 -14.86 67.56 10.21
N GLN A 815 -14.47 66.48 9.52
CA GLN A 815 -14.68 65.12 9.96
C GLN A 815 -13.48 64.51 10.67
N LEU A 816 -12.24 64.90 10.34
CA LEU A 816 -11.00 64.38 10.90
C LEU A 816 -10.16 65.40 11.65
N GLY A 817 -10.59 66.66 11.68
CA GLY A 817 -9.75 67.75 12.25
C GLY A 817 -8.43 67.93 11.49
N ALA A 818 -8.39 67.55 10.23
CA ALA A 818 -7.20 67.68 9.39
C ALA A 818 -6.87 69.18 9.17
N VAL A 819 -5.59 69.53 9.23
CA VAL A 819 -5.10 70.87 8.97
C VAL A 819 -4.13 70.84 7.79
N LEU A 820 -4.26 71.75 6.85
CA LEU A 820 -3.27 71.88 5.77
C LEU A 820 -1.94 72.37 6.34
N ARG A 821 -0.86 71.75 5.97
CA ARG A 821 0.50 72.03 6.34
C ARG A 821 1.23 72.86 5.27
#